data_ccab2a4b16f49c5412135353a26d3f82
#
_entry.id   ccab2a4b16f49c5412135353a26d3f82
#
_cell.length_a   1.000
_cell.length_b   1.000
_cell.length_c   1.000
_cell.angle_alpha   90.00
_cell.angle_beta   90.00
_cell.angle_gamma   90.00
#
_symmetry.space_group_name_H-M   'P 1'
#
loop_
_entity.id
_entity.type
_entity.pdbx_description
1 polymer ?
#
loop_
_entity_poly.entity_id
_entity_poly.type
_entity_poly.pdbx_seq_one_letter_code
_entity_poly.pdbx_strand_id
1 'polypeptide(L)'
;MLGFLKKIFDHENKELKKFKLIADEVFELDDKYKKMTDKQLQGCTNKLKKRLKDGETVDDILPDAFAVAREAAYRVIGEKPFYVQVLGALAIHFGNIAEMKTGEGKTLTCVMPAYLNALTEKGVHVVTVNEYLATRDAEWMGQIYRFLGLTVAVNLREMSSKEKKEAYNCDILYSTNNELGFDYLRDNMVVNAEDRVQRPLHFAIIDEVDSVLIDEARTPLIISGGVMKSANLYKDADRFVKTLRENEDYTIDEKTKDITLTDQGTEKGEKYFRIANLYDIEHSALVHHVNQALKANYTMHNDVDYVVQEGKVVIVDQFTGRLMPGRAFSDGLHQAIEAKENVEIEEETKTLATITFQNYFRMYEKLSGMTGTAKTEEEEFRNIYNMYVIEIPTNLPVIRVDAADLIYSTKEEKYKAIIAEIKRRHEKGQPVLVGTIAIETNELLSSMLKKAHIKHEILNAKNHAREAEIIAKAGEKGSVTIATNMAGRGTDIKLGEGVKELGGLCVIGTERHESRRIDNQLRGRSGRQGDPGYSQFFVSFEDELMVRFGTDRFKSILEMAGLDSERNMRSRTITRSVETAQKRVEGNNFDARKHLLQYDDVMGKHREIMYARRNEILDNEDVHNYVINTMKELIELLVRRHTNEHGVILEADCNEIVEYVNENLLNNSNLKLSEILNKEINDIIDVIQNKVLKEYEEKIKELPDEIRKDFEKAISLQVIDNYWMEHINTMDHLREGVSLRGYANEDPLQAYIREGFELFDKMLDNICKDTTLYLLKAEIRQNLQAKQVKGSTNEAKEQGVKKTIKKGKKIGRNDMCPCGSGKKYKQCCGK
;
A
#
# COMPACT_ATOMS: atom_id res chain seq x y z
N MET A 1 -8.63 27.46 15.81
CA MET A 1 -7.47 26.65 16.21
C MET A 1 -7.39 26.40 17.72
N LEU A 2 -7.34 27.40 18.60
CA LEU A 2 -7.28 27.19 20.06
C LEU A 2 -8.45 26.39 20.67
N GLY A 3 -9.68 26.58 20.20
CA GLY A 3 -10.85 25.85 20.70
C GLY A 3 -10.88 24.38 20.26
N PHE A 4 -10.26 24.07 19.15
CA PHE A 4 -10.14 22.73 18.60
C PHE A 4 -9.08 21.91 19.37
N LEU A 5 -7.90 22.49 19.59
CA LEU A 5 -6.86 21.88 20.41
C LEU A 5 -7.35 21.59 21.84
N LYS A 6 -8.15 22.50 22.42
CA LYS A 6 -8.76 22.30 23.74
C LYS A 6 -9.71 21.10 23.77
N LYS A 7 -10.52 20.89 22.72
CA LYS A 7 -11.40 19.71 22.61
C LYS A 7 -10.64 18.39 22.51
N ILE A 8 -9.49 18.36 21.80
CA ILE A 8 -8.64 17.16 21.66
C ILE A 8 -8.00 16.82 23.00
N PHE A 9 -7.40 17.77 23.69
CA PHE A 9 -6.82 17.54 25.02
C PHE A 9 -7.88 17.13 26.06
N ASP A 10 -9.08 17.67 25.96
CA ASP A 10 -10.19 17.27 26.85
C ASP A 10 -10.63 15.82 26.58
N HIS A 11 -10.62 15.37 25.32
CA HIS A 11 -10.95 13.99 24.95
C HIS A 11 -9.87 13.01 25.44
N GLU A 12 -8.62 13.26 25.14
CA GLU A 12 -7.48 12.42 25.56
C GLU A 12 -7.44 12.24 27.08
N ASN A 13 -7.56 13.33 27.82
CA ASN A 13 -7.59 13.28 29.30
C ASN A 13 -8.80 12.51 29.84
N LYS A 14 -9.94 12.56 29.17
CA LYS A 14 -11.14 11.83 29.55
C LYS A 14 -10.97 10.34 29.31
N GLU A 15 -10.43 9.96 28.14
CA GLU A 15 -10.16 8.56 27.82
C GLU A 15 -9.08 7.97 28.73
N LEU A 16 -7.99 8.69 28.98
CA LEU A 16 -6.96 8.24 29.94
C LEU A 16 -7.51 8.05 31.37
N LYS A 17 -8.47 8.88 31.80
CA LYS A 17 -9.11 8.67 33.11
C LYS A 17 -9.95 7.40 33.12
N LYS A 18 -10.72 7.12 32.04
CA LYS A 18 -11.46 5.88 31.89
C LYS A 18 -10.51 4.68 31.89
N PHE A 19 -9.41 4.75 31.12
CA PHE A 19 -8.43 3.66 31.03
C PHE A 19 -7.76 3.38 32.40
N LYS A 20 -7.47 4.40 33.19
CA LYS A 20 -6.92 4.22 34.53
C LYS A 20 -7.84 3.43 35.44
N LEU A 21 -9.15 3.72 35.42
CA LEU A 21 -10.13 2.98 36.22
C LEU A 21 -10.15 1.49 35.83
N ILE A 22 -10.22 1.20 34.53
CA ILE A 22 -10.20 -0.19 34.06
C ILE A 22 -8.85 -0.87 34.36
N ALA A 23 -7.74 -0.14 34.21
CA ALA A 23 -6.42 -0.69 34.52
C ALA A 23 -6.30 -1.05 36.02
N ASP A 24 -6.85 -0.22 36.92
CA ASP A 24 -6.90 -0.50 38.35
C ASP A 24 -7.67 -1.80 38.62
N GLU A 25 -8.84 -2.02 37.97
CA GLU A 25 -9.60 -3.28 38.06
C GLU A 25 -8.78 -4.48 37.57
N VAL A 26 -8.02 -4.32 36.45
CA VAL A 26 -7.14 -5.39 35.95
C VAL A 26 -6.06 -5.75 36.98
N PHE A 27 -5.48 -4.75 37.65
CA PHE A 27 -4.45 -4.99 38.67
C PHE A 27 -5.01 -5.58 39.98
N GLU A 28 -6.24 -5.25 40.36
CA GLU A 28 -6.93 -5.87 41.49
C GLU A 28 -7.14 -7.38 41.28
N LEU A 29 -7.27 -7.84 40.05
CA LEU A 29 -7.43 -9.23 39.69
C LEU A 29 -6.10 -10.04 39.68
N ASP A 30 -4.93 -9.39 39.78
CA ASP A 30 -3.62 -10.05 39.70
C ASP A 30 -3.48 -11.20 40.69
N ASP A 31 -3.86 -11.00 41.97
CA ASP A 31 -3.75 -12.04 43.01
C ASP A 31 -4.66 -13.23 42.76
N LYS A 32 -5.79 -13.03 42.13
CA LYS A 32 -6.73 -14.09 41.73
C LYS A 32 -6.06 -15.03 40.72
N TYR A 33 -5.50 -14.48 39.64
CA TYR A 33 -4.93 -15.27 38.55
C TYR A 33 -3.55 -15.82 38.89
N LYS A 34 -2.74 -15.15 39.70
CA LYS A 34 -1.46 -15.63 40.22
C LYS A 34 -1.58 -16.92 41.01
N LYS A 35 -2.67 -17.11 41.77
CA LYS A 35 -2.93 -18.33 42.58
C LYS A 35 -3.42 -19.52 41.75
N MET A 36 -3.79 -19.33 40.48
CA MET A 36 -4.26 -20.39 39.62
C MET A 36 -3.11 -21.28 39.13
N THR A 37 -3.39 -22.58 39.00
CA THR A 37 -2.48 -23.48 38.29
C THR A 37 -2.53 -23.21 36.78
N ASP A 38 -1.52 -23.67 36.02
CA ASP A 38 -1.51 -23.47 34.56
C ASP A 38 -2.76 -24.00 33.85
N LYS A 39 -3.23 -25.20 34.25
CA LYS A 39 -4.48 -25.76 33.72
C LYS A 39 -5.70 -24.89 34.03
N GLN A 40 -5.73 -24.26 35.22
CA GLN A 40 -6.83 -23.37 35.59
C GLN A 40 -6.78 -22.07 34.76
N LEU A 41 -5.58 -21.53 34.58
CA LEU A 41 -5.36 -20.33 33.79
C LEU A 41 -5.71 -20.53 32.27
N GLN A 42 -5.25 -21.66 31.72
CA GLN A 42 -5.64 -22.08 30.36
C GLN A 42 -7.17 -22.25 30.22
N GLY A 43 -7.82 -22.81 31.22
CA GLY A 43 -9.26 -22.97 31.26
C GLY A 43 -10.06 -21.67 31.31
N CYS A 44 -9.43 -20.53 31.61
CA CYS A 44 -10.08 -19.22 31.63
C CYS A 44 -10.55 -18.79 30.24
N THR A 45 -9.81 -19.14 29.19
CA THR A 45 -10.19 -18.83 27.80
C THR A 45 -11.57 -19.40 27.47
N ASN A 46 -11.81 -20.66 27.77
CA ASN A 46 -13.11 -21.30 27.53
C ASN A 46 -14.23 -20.68 28.40
N LYS A 47 -13.93 -20.27 29.62
CA LYS A 47 -14.90 -19.58 30.49
C LYS A 47 -15.26 -18.20 29.93
N LEU A 48 -14.30 -17.44 29.45
CA LEU A 48 -14.52 -16.11 28.85
C LEU A 48 -15.31 -16.24 27.53
N LYS A 49 -14.95 -17.20 26.67
CA LYS A 49 -15.73 -17.49 25.46
C LYS A 49 -17.18 -17.90 25.79
N LYS A 50 -17.39 -18.63 26.88
CA LYS A 50 -18.74 -18.97 27.32
C LYS A 50 -19.52 -17.75 27.79
N ARG A 51 -18.91 -16.84 28.57
CA ARG A 51 -19.55 -15.59 28.99
C ARG A 51 -20.00 -14.73 27.80
N LEU A 52 -19.19 -14.65 26.76
CA LEU A 52 -19.58 -14.00 25.48
C LEU A 52 -20.78 -14.69 24.82
N LYS A 53 -20.80 -16.01 24.77
CA LYS A 53 -21.94 -16.77 24.24
C LYS A 53 -23.21 -16.65 25.09
N ASP A 54 -23.04 -16.45 26.40
CA ASP A 54 -24.15 -16.24 27.34
C ASP A 54 -24.67 -14.77 27.30
N GLY A 55 -24.09 -13.86 26.47
CA GLY A 55 -24.62 -12.54 26.20
C GLY A 55 -23.82 -11.36 26.80
N GLU A 56 -22.71 -11.61 27.51
CA GLU A 56 -21.81 -10.54 27.96
C GLU A 56 -21.08 -9.92 26.77
N THR A 57 -20.74 -8.65 26.85
CA THR A 57 -19.98 -7.95 25.83
C THR A 57 -18.47 -8.18 26.00
N VAL A 58 -17.69 -7.85 24.97
CA VAL A 58 -16.22 -7.91 25.02
C VAL A 58 -15.68 -6.97 26.11
N ASP A 59 -16.34 -5.84 26.35
CA ASP A 59 -15.96 -4.86 27.37
C ASP A 59 -16.23 -5.38 28.78
N ASP A 60 -17.30 -6.18 29.00
CA ASP A 60 -17.62 -6.78 30.32
C ASP A 60 -16.56 -7.80 30.76
N ILE A 61 -15.96 -8.53 29.83
CA ILE A 61 -14.95 -9.53 30.12
C ILE A 61 -13.51 -8.98 30.08
N LEU A 62 -13.33 -7.73 29.67
CA LEU A 62 -12.02 -7.10 29.44
C LEU A 62 -11.10 -7.15 30.65
N PRO A 63 -11.51 -6.78 31.88
CA PRO A 63 -10.60 -6.81 33.03
C PRO A 63 -10.06 -8.20 33.32
N ASP A 64 -10.94 -9.23 33.30
CA ASP A 64 -10.56 -10.62 33.47
C ASP A 64 -9.61 -11.11 32.35
N ALA A 65 -9.91 -10.78 31.08
CA ALA A 65 -9.11 -11.21 29.93
C ALA A 65 -7.70 -10.59 29.96
N PHE A 66 -7.60 -9.31 30.28
CA PHE A 66 -6.29 -8.63 30.40
C PHE A 66 -5.47 -9.20 31.56
N ALA A 67 -6.09 -9.45 32.70
CA ALA A 67 -5.40 -10.05 33.85
C ALA A 67 -4.91 -11.47 33.54
N VAL A 68 -5.71 -12.27 32.81
CA VAL A 68 -5.30 -13.62 32.33
C VAL A 68 -4.11 -13.50 31.37
N ALA A 69 -4.17 -12.60 30.39
CA ALA A 69 -3.09 -12.42 29.41
C ALA A 69 -1.79 -11.94 30.08
N ARG A 70 -1.88 -11.03 31.05
CA ARG A 70 -0.71 -10.54 31.85
C ARG A 70 -0.05 -11.66 32.63
N GLU A 71 -0.83 -12.49 33.31
CA GLU A 71 -0.28 -13.62 34.10
C GLU A 71 0.30 -14.69 33.18
N ALA A 72 -0.36 -14.96 32.03
CA ALA A 72 0.16 -15.89 31.02
C ALA A 72 1.49 -15.40 30.43
N ALA A 73 1.61 -14.12 30.12
CA ALA A 73 2.86 -13.53 29.64
C ALA A 73 3.99 -13.71 30.63
N TYR A 74 3.73 -13.46 31.92
CA TYR A 74 4.72 -13.67 32.96
C TYR A 74 5.19 -15.13 33.06
N ARG A 75 4.26 -16.09 32.99
CA ARG A 75 4.62 -17.52 33.11
C ARG A 75 5.35 -18.06 31.88
N VAL A 76 5.00 -17.58 30.70
CA VAL A 76 5.51 -18.13 29.44
C VAL A 76 6.83 -17.48 29.03
N ILE A 77 6.92 -16.16 29.08
CA ILE A 77 8.10 -15.40 28.62
C ILE A 77 8.86 -14.68 29.73
N GLY A 78 8.39 -14.76 30.99
CA GLY A 78 9.04 -14.12 32.15
C GLY A 78 8.79 -12.60 32.23
N GLU A 79 8.01 -12.02 31.35
CA GLU A 79 7.73 -10.59 31.31
C GLU A 79 6.26 -10.30 31.66
N LYS A 80 6.04 -9.54 32.73
CA LYS A 80 4.70 -9.12 33.16
C LYS A 80 4.43 -7.70 32.67
N PRO A 81 3.36 -7.45 31.85
CA PRO A 81 3.04 -6.12 31.38
C PRO A 81 2.89 -5.08 32.50
N PHE A 82 3.54 -3.93 32.33
CA PHE A 82 3.47 -2.80 33.24
C PHE A 82 2.12 -2.09 33.18
N TYR A 83 1.85 -1.25 34.17
CA TYR A 83 0.62 -0.43 34.21
C TYR A 83 0.45 0.42 32.95
N VAL A 84 1.51 1.07 32.50
CA VAL A 84 1.50 1.88 31.27
C VAL A 84 1.21 1.05 30.01
N GLN A 85 1.66 -0.20 29.99
CA GLN A 85 1.34 -1.13 28.87
C GLN A 85 -0.12 -1.56 28.90
N VAL A 86 -0.74 -1.69 30.08
CA VAL A 86 -2.20 -1.91 30.17
C VAL A 86 -2.95 -0.70 29.64
N LEU A 87 -2.53 0.54 29.98
CA LEU A 87 -3.14 1.75 29.40
C LEU A 87 -3.02 1.77 27.86
N GLY A 88 -1.85 1.42 27.31
CA GLY A 88 -1.64 1.28 25.88
C GLY A 88 -2.54 0.22 25.24
N ALA A 89 -2.67 -0.93 25.89
CA ALA A 89 -3.57 -2.01 25.45
C ALA A 89 -5.03 -1.61 25.42
N LEU A 90 -5.48 -0.81 26.41
CA LEU A 90 -6.82 -0.23 26.43
C LEU A 90 -7.04 0.76 25.28
N ALA A 91 -6.08 1.63 25.00
CA ALA A 91 -6.15 2.53 23.85
C ALA A 91 -6.32 1.75 22.53
N ILE A 92 -5.55 0.68 22.33
CA ILE A 92 -5.66 -0.22 21.19
C ILE A 92 -7.03 -0.91 21.16
N HIS A 93 -7.49 -1.44 22.31
CA HIS A 93 -8.79 -2.12 22.37
C HIS A 93 -9.95 -1.20 21.99
N PHE A 94 -9.93 0.06 22.42
CA PHE A 94 -10.98 1.02 22.10
C PHE A 94 -10.82 1.70 20.71
N GLY A 95 -10.02 1.13 19.80
CA GLY A 95 -9.92 1.61 18.42
C GLY A 95 -9.11 2.89 18.26
N ASN A 96 -8.19 3.17 19.19
CA ASN A 96 -7.29 4.32 19.15
C ASN A 96 -5.86 3.92 18.82
N ILE A 97 -5.01 4.91 18.63
CA ILE A 97 -3.57 4.73 18.48
C ILE A 97 -2.90 4.96 19.84
N ALA A 98 -2.22 3.93 20.34
CA ALA A 98 -1.36 4.05 21.51
C ALA A 98 0.00 4.64 21.10
N GLU A 99 0.25 5.94 21.40
CA GLU A 99 1.59 6.47 21.27
C GLU A 99 2.43 6.10 22.48
N MET A 100 3.24 5.05 22.33
CA MET A 100 4.18 4.58 23.32
C MET A 100 5.59 4.80 22.84
N LYS A 101 6.42 5.48 23.62
CA LYS A 101 7.81 5.76 23.24
C LYS A 101 8.55 4.47 22.90
N THR A 102 9.54 4.57 22.02
CA THR A 102 10.32 3.41 21.60
C THR A 102 10.99 2.77 22.81
N GLY A 103 10.92 1.44 22.91
CA GLY A 103 11.46 0.69 24.07
C GLY A 103 10.49 0.53 25.24
N GLU A 104 9.23 0.97 25.13
CA GLU A 104 8.18 0.77 26.16
C GLU A 104 7.44 -0.58 26.01
N GLY A 105 7.89 -1.47 25.14
CA GLY A 105 7.33 -2.82 24.99
C GLY A 105 5.99 -2.90 24.26
N LYS A 106 5.84 -2.17 23.15
CA LYS A 106 4.65 -2.19 22.29
C LYS A 106 4.22 -3.60 21.91
N THR A 107 5.17 -4.46 21.53
CA THR A 107 4.87 -5.85 21.12
C THR A 107 4.16 -6.65 22.23
N LEU A 108 4.59 -6.48 23.48
CA LEU A 108 3.93 -7.11 24.63
C LEU A 108 2.59 -6.46 24.97
N THR A 109 2.48 -5.16 24.77
CA THR A 109 1.22 -4.42 24.95
C THR A 109 0.12 -4.94 24.04
N CYS A 110 0.45 -5.26 22.77
CA CYS A 110 -0.47 -5.80 21.78
C CYS A 110 -1.10 -7.15 22.18
N VAL A 111 -0.44 -7.92 23.04
CA VAL A 111 -0.91 -9.26 23.44
C VAL A 111 -2.29 -9.21 24.10
N MET A 112 -2.53 -8.25 24.98
CA MET A 112 -3.78 -8.15 25.73
C MET A 112 -5.00 -7.87 24.85
N PRO A 113 -5.02 -6.84 23.99
CA PRO A 113 -6.15 -6.58 23.12
C PRO A 113 -6.31 -7.64 22.01
N ALA A 114 -5.21 -8.23 21.53
CA ALA A 114 -5.28 -9.32 20.56
C ALA A 114 -5.94 -10.57 21.19
N TYR A 115 -5.53 -10.96 22.39
CA TYR A 115 -6.16 -12.06 23.13
C TYR A 115 -7.65 -11.83 23.36
N LEU A 116 -8.01 -10.65 23.89
CA LEU A 116 -9.41 -10.33 24.20
C LEU A 116 -10.32 -10.40 22.95
N ASN A 117 -9.90 -9.76 21.87
CA ASN A 117 -10.72 -9.73 20.65
C ASN A 117 -10.72 -11.09 19.91
N ALA A 118 -9.68 -11.92 20.04
CA ALA A 118 -9.64 -13.26 19.48
C ALA A 118 -10.67 -14.21 20.14
N LEU A 119 -11.13 -13.90 21.37
CA LEU A 119 -12.19 -14.66 22.04
C LEU A 119 -13.54 -14.61 21.30
N THR A 120 -13.73 -13.62 20.41
CA THR A 120 -14.93 -13.51 19.55
C THR A 120 -14.95 -14.54 18.44
N GLU A 121 -13.86 -15.24 18.17
CA GLU A 121 -13.67 -16.23 17.09
C GLU A 121 -13.74 -15.63 15.66
N LYS A 122 -13.80 -14.28 15.54
CA LYS A 122 -13.86 -13.59 14.24
C LYS A 122 -12.48 -13.36 13.59
N GLY A 123 -11.39 -13.55 14.34
CA GLY A 123 -10.01 -13.33 13.89
C GLY A 123 -9.47 -11.92 14.18
N VAL A 124 -8.20 -11.88 14.55
CA VAL A 124 -7.45 -10.64 14.81
C VAL A 124 -6.20 -10.63 13.94
N HIS A 125 -5.99 -9.56 13.19
CA HIS A 125 -4.80 -9.36 12.39
C HIS A 125 -3.84 -8.40 13.10
N VAL A 126 -2.61 -8.84 13.35
CA VAL A 126 -1.51 -8.00 13.85
C VAL A 126 -0.62 -7.68 12.65
N VAL A 127 -0.63 -6.40 12.26
CA VAL A 127 0.01 -5.92 11.05
C VAL A 127 1.36 -5.31 11.36
N THR A 128 2.39 -5.74 10.65
CA THR A 128 3.77 -5.25 10.79
C THR A 128 4.31 -4.74 9.45
N VAL A 129 5.41 -3.99 9.49
CA VAL A 129 6.00 -3.38 8.28
C VAL A 129 6.83 -4.35 7.43
N ASN A 130 7.19 -5.53 7.95
CA ASN A 130 7.94 -6.53 7.19
C ASN A 130 7.76 -7.94 7.73
N GLU A 131 8.07 -8.95 6.90
CA GLU A 131 7.90 -10.37 7.21
C GLU A 131 8.78 -10.85 8.38
N TYR A 132 9.97 -10.26 8.54
CA TYR A 132 10.86 -10.61 9.66
C TYR A 132 10.20 -10.29 11.01
N LEU A 133 9.62 -9.09 11.14
CA LEU A 133 8.92 -8.70 12.36
C LEU A 133 7.66 -9.54 12.57
N ALA A 134 6.88 -9.79 11.50
CA ALA A 134 5.70 -10.64 11.58
C ALA A 134 6.05 -12.04 12.11
N THR A 135 7.10 -12.67 11.58
CA THR A 135 7.55 -14.00 12.00
C THR A 135 8.09 -13.99 13.42
N ARG A 136 8.97 -13.05 13.74
CA ARG A 136 9.57 -12.92 15.08
C ARG A 136 8.50 -12.74 16.15
N ASP A 137 7.55 -11.82 15.91
CA ASP A 137 6.54 -11.48 16.91
C ASP A 137 5.49 -12.58 17.05
N ALA A 138 5.15 -13.27 15.97
CA ALA A 138 4.29 -14.45 16.01
C ALA A 138 4.95 -15.63 16.74
N GLU A 139 6.25 -15.83 16.58
CA GLU A 139 6.98 -16.85 17.32
C GLU A 139 7.10 -16.51 18.81
N TRP A 140 7.43 -15.29 19.13
CA TRP A 140 7.66 -14.84 20.49
C TRP A 140 6.36 -14.67 21.28
N MET A 141 5.43 -13.83 20.82
CA MET A 141 4.15 -13.59 21.50
C MET A 141 3.17 -14.76 21.31
N GLY A 142 3.29 -15.50 20.22
CA GLY A 142 2.48 -16.67 19.93
C GLY A 142 2.58 -17.76 20.98
N GLN A 143 3.67 -17.83 21.74
CA GLN A 143 3.80 -18.75 22.86
C GLN A 143 2.74 -18.48 23.95
N ILE A 144 2.42 -17.20 24.20
CA ILE A 144 1.42 -16.78 25.20
C ILE A 144 0.02 -17.20 24.72
N TYR A 145 -0.30 -16.92 23.46
CA TYR A 145 -1.61 -17.26 22.89
C TYR A 145 -1.85 -18.77 22.84
N ARG A 146 -0.83 -19.54 22.40
CA ARG A 146 -0.89 -21.01 22.39
C ARG A 146 -1.03 -21.59 23.79
N PHE A 147 -0.34 -21.02 24.78
CA PHE A 147 -0.51 -21.41 26.19
C PHE A 147 -1.96 -21.20 26.65
N LEU A 148 -2.60 -20.13 26.20
CA LEU A 148 -4.00 -19.83 26.50
C LEU A 148 -5.00 -20.59 25.60
N GLY A 149 -4.54 -21.45 24.69
CA GLY A 149 -5.36 -22.31 23.85
C GLY A 149 -5.90 -21.64 22.58
N LEU A 150 -5.29 -20.53 22.14
CA LEU A 150 -5.59 -19.89 20.85
C LEU A 150 -4.62 -20.33 19.76
N THR A 151 -5.10 -20.30 18.52
CA THR A 151 -4.32 -20.58 17.32
C THR A 151 -3.64 -19.31 16.79
N VAL A 152 -2.38 -19.44 16.34
CA VAL A 152 -1.59 -18.31 15.82
C VAL A 152 -0.85 -18.74 14.57
N ALA A 153 -0.91 -17.93 13.54
CA ALA A 153 -0.18 -18.11 12.30
C ALA A 153 0.49 -16.83 11.81
N VAL A 154 1.35 -16.99 10.81
CA VAL A 154 1.97 -15.91 10.04
C VAL A 154 1.53 -16.04 8.60
N ASN A 155 1.23 -14.92 7.94
CA ASN A 155 1.00 -14.85 6.52
C ASN A 155 2.23 -14.26 5.84
N LEU A 156 2.85 -15.03 4.96
CA LEU A 156 4.06 -14.67 4.21
C LEU A 156 3.81 -14.74 2.72
N ARG A 157 4.59 -13.99 1.96
CA ARG A 157 4.46 -13.87 0.50
C ARG A 157 4.62 -15.20 -0.25
N GLU A 158 5.55 -16.04 0.21
CA GLU A 158 5.87 -17.31 -0.49
C GLU A 158 4.88 -18.44 -0.21
N MET A 159 3.89 -18.23 0.67
CA MET A 159 2.90 -19.24 1.03
C MET A 159 1.92 -19.49 -0.12
N SER A 160 1.55 -20.75 -0.28
CA SER A 160 0.47 -21.17 -1.20
C SER A 160 -0.90 -20.68 -0.69
N SER A 161 -1.89 -20.57 -1.59
CA SER A 161 -3.26 -20.17 -1.21
C SER A 161 -3.85 -21.06 -0.12
N LYS A 162 -3.56 -22.37 -0.14
CA LYS A 162 -4.00 -23.28 0.91
C LYS A 162 -3.39 -22.95 2.27
N GLU A 163 -2.09 -22.76 2.33
CA GLU A 163 -1.40 -22.39 3.58
C GLU A 163 -1.88 -21.03 4.10
N LYS A 164 -2.09 -20.05 3.19
CA LYS A 164 -2.67 -18.76 3.55
C LYS A 164 -4.07 -18.92 4.13
N LYS A 165 -4.95 -19.72 3.51
CA LYS A 165 -6.30 -20.00 4.00
C LYS A 165 -6.28 -20.61 5.41
N GLU A 166 -5.38 -21.56 5.66
CA GLU A 166 -5.19 -22.15 6.98
C GLU A 166 -4.72 -21.09 8.00
N ALA A 167 -3.81 -20.19 7.58
CA ALA A 167 -3.32 -19.09 8.43
C ALA A 167 -4.42 -18.08 8.76
N TYR A 168 -5.23 -17.66 7.77
CA TYR A 168 -6.35 -16.74 8.00
C TYR A 168 -7.44 -17.36 8.91
N ASN A 169 -7.54 -18.68 8.99
CA ASN A 169 -8.49 -19.37 9.86
C ASN A 169 -8.04 -19.45 11.32
N CYS A 170 -6.80 -19.02 11.65
CA CYS A 170 -6.34 -18.94 13.03
C CYS A 170 -7.03 -17.77 13.77
N ASP A 171 -7.03 -17.86 15.12
CA ASP A 171 -7.59 -16.82 15.99
C ASP A 171 -6.82 -15.50 15.86
N ILE A 172 -5.48 -15.58 15.72
CA ILE A 172 -4.58 -14.43 15.57
C ILE A 172 -3.64 -14.67 14.39
N LEU A 173 -3.61 -13.70 13.47
CA LEU A 173 -2.75 -13.71 12.29
C LEU A 173 -1.76 -12.56 12.34
N TYR A 174 -0.47 -12.86 12.20
CA TYR A 174 0.56 -11.87 11.95
C TYR A 174 0.83 -11.76 10.45
N SER A 175 0.86 -10.54 9.91
CA SER A 175 1.09 -10.33 8.48
C SER A 175 1.70 -8.96 8.21
N THR A 176 2.20 -8.75 7.01
CA THR A 176 2.54 -7.42 6.53
C THR A 176 1.31 -6.72 5.96
N ASN A 177 1.33 -5.39 5.97
CA ASN A 177 0.31 -4.56 5.33
C ASN A 177 0.14 -4.90 3.84
N ASN A 178 1.25 -5.12 3.13
CA ASN A 178 1.27 -5.46 1.71
C ASN A 178 0.57 -6.78 1.44
N GLU A 179 0.94 -7.85 2.15
CA GLU A 179 0.35 -9.17 1.92
C GLU A 179 -1.15 -9.21 2.20
N LEU A 180 -1.61 -8.52 3.27
CA LEU A 180 -3.05 -8.42 3.54
C LEU A 180 -3.79 -7.73 2.40
N GLY A 181 -3.27 -6.64 1.88
CA GLY A 181 -3.90 -5.92 0.79
C GLY A 181 -3.83 -6.65 -0.55
N PHE A 182 -2.71 -7.33 -0.85
CA PHE A 182 -2.60 -8.16 -2.04
C PHE A 182 -3.47 -9.41 -1.97
N ASP A 183 -3.61 -10.03 -0.80
CA ASP A 183 -4.52 -11.16 -0.63
C ASP A 183 -5.97 -10.73 -0.83
N TYR A 184 -6.36 -9.53 -0.35
CA TYR A 184 -7.67 -8.96 -0.63
C TYR A 184 -7.91 -8.78 -2.14
N LEU A 185 -6.94 -8.22 -2.86
CA LEU A 185 -7.07 -8.06 -4.31
C LEU A 185 -7.15 -9.42 -5.02
N ARG A 186 -6.32 -10.38 -4.61
CA ARG A 186 -6.34 -11.75 -5.16
C ARG A 186 -7.67 -12.45 -4.91
N ASP A 187 -8.25 -12.31 -3.73
CA ASP A 187 -9.54 -12.91 -3.36
C ASP A 187 -10.70 -12.39 -4.23
N ASN A 188 -10.60 -11.13 -4.68
CA ASN A 188 -11.58 -10.55 -5.59
C ASN A 188 -11.32 -10.86 -7.08
N MET A 189 -10.31 -11.69 -7.38
CA MET A 189 -9.97 -12.16 -8.73
C MET A 189 -10.10 -13.68 -8.88
N VAL A 190 -10.46 -14.41 -7.80
CA VAL A 190 -10.62 -15.87 -7.86
C VAL A 190 -11.85 -16.27 -8.68
N VAL A 191 -11.79 -17.43 -9.31
CA VAL A 191 -12.88 -17.97 -10.14
C VAL A 191 -13.84 -18.85 -9.31
N ASN A 192 -13.34 -19.44 -8.21
CA ASN A 192 -14.13 -20.26 -7.30
C ASN A 192 -14.14 -19.65 -5.91
N ALA A 193 -15.27 -19.69 -5.21
CA ALA A 193 -15.40 -19.19 -3.84
C ALA A 193 -14.44 -19.89 -2.85
N GLU A 194 -14.14 -21.16 -3.10
CA GLU A 194 -13.24 -21.95 -2.27
C GLU A 194 -11.79 -21.48 -2.30
N ASP A 195 -11.39 -20.78 -3.35
CA ASP A 195 -10.03 -20.26 -3.53
C ASP A 195 -9.78 -18.99 -2.73
N ARG A 196 -10.80 -18.36 -2.18
CA ARG A 196 -10.64 -17.22 -1.27
C ARG A 196 -9.89 -17.64 0.00
N VAL A 197 -8.96 -16.80 0.42
CA VAL A 197 -8.13 -17.06 1.60
C VAL A 197 -8.55 -16.24 2.81
N GLN A 198 -9.02 -15.01 2.62
CA GLN A 198 -9.40 -14.11 3.72
C GLN A 198 -10.78 -14.43 4.29
N ARG A 199 -10.92 -14.17 5.59
CA ARG A 199 -12.21 -14.08 6.29
C ARG A 199 -12.70 -12.62 6.31
N PRO A 200 -13.96 -12.36 6.73
CA PRO A 200 -14.40 -10.99 6.99
C PRO A 200 -13.43 -10.22 7.90
N LEU A 201 -13.15 -8.98 7.56
CA LEU A 201 -12.16 -8.14 8.21
C LEU A 201 -12.69 -7.59 9.55
N HIS A 202 -12.40 -8.27 10.65
CA HIS A 202 -12.93 -7.91 11.96
C HIS A 202 -12.07 -6.89 12.69
N PHE A 203 -10.85 -7.24 13.11
CA PHE A 203 -9.99 -6.35 13.88
C PHE A 203 -8.56 -6.38 13.38
N ALA A 204 -8.01 -5.19 13.07
CA ALA A 204 -6.59 -5.00 12.80
C ALA A 204 -5.91 -4.15 13.86
N ILE A 205 -4.77 -4.63 14.33
CA ILE A 205 -3.85 -3.90 15.21
C ILE A 205 -2.57 -3.64 14.40
N ILE A 206 -2.30 -2.37 14.08
CA ILE A 206 -1.16 -2.01 13.24
C ILE A 206 0.01 -1.59 14.12
N ASP A 207 1.10 -2.34 14.06
CA ASP A 207 2.37 -1.94 14.65
C ASP A 207 3.10 -0.94 13.73
N GLU A 208 3.70 0.07 14.32
CA GLU A 208 4.28 1.21 13.60
C GLU A 208 3.26 1.83 12.62
N VAL A 209 2.08 2.14 13.16
CA VAL A 209 0.90 2.61 12.39
C VAL A 209 1.19 3.83 11.53
N ASP A 210 2.07 4.71 11.96
CA ASP A 210 2.53 5.88 11.22
C ASP A 210 3.35 5.52 9.96
N SER A 211 4.06 4.41 9.97
CA SER A 211 4.72 3.90 8.75
C SER A 211 3.70 3.38 7.76
N VAL A 212 2.82 2.50 8.24
CA VAL A 212 1.86 1.80 7.39
C VAL A 212 0.82 2.74 6.80
N LEU A 213 0.21 3.60 7.64
CA LEU A 213 -0.93 4.41 7.23
C LEU A 213 -0.57 5.82 6.75
N ILE A 214 0.67 6.27 6.95
CA ILE A 214 1.13 7.59 6.51
C ILE A 214 2.23 7.47 5.46
N ASP A 215 3.37 6.80 5.77
CA ASP A 215 4.52 6.78 4.86
C ASP A 215 4.26 5.93 3.62
N GLU A 216 3.79 4.70 3.81
CA GLU A 216 3.52 3.75 2.72
C GLU A 216 2.21 4.03 2.00
N ALA A 217 1.30 4.79 2.62
CA ALA A 217 -0.01 5.13 2.05
C ALA A 217 0.04 6.22 0.93
N ARG A 218 1.21 6.49 0.38
CA ARG A 218 1.40 7.40 -0.77
C ARG A 218 1.12 6.73 -2.11
N THR A 219 1.22 5.42 -2.18
CA THR A 219 1.03 4.64 -3.40
C THR A 219 -0.01 3.54 -3.17
N PRO A 220 -0.91 3.28 -4.12
CA PRO A 220 -1.85 2.18 -4.01
C PRO A 220 -1.15 0.84 -4.22
N LEU A 221 -1.79 -0.23 -3.75
CA LEU A 221 -1.46 -1.60 -4.11
C LEU A 221 -2.05 -1.89 -5.50
N ILE A 222 -1.24 -2.41 -6.39
CA ILE A 222 -1.62 -2.69 -7.78
C ILE A 222 -1.24 -4.11 -8.15
N ILE A 223 -2.20 -4.86 -8.68
CA ILE A 223 -1.94 -6.10 -9.41
C ILE A 223 -2.07 -5.79 -10.89
N SER A 224 -1.00 -5.99 -11.64
CA SER A 224 -0.95 -5.80 -13.09
C SER A 224 -0.77 -7.13 -13.81
N GLY A 225 -1.30 -7.20 -15.03
CA GLY A 225 -1.21 -8.39 -15.86
C GLY A 225 -1.86 -8.18 -17.21
N GLY A 226 -1.76 -9.19 -18.09
CA GLY A 226 -2.23 -9.01 -19.47
C GLY A 226 -1.28 -8.15 -20.30
N VAL A 227 -1.58 -8.01 -21.58
CA VAL A 227 -0.75 -7.28 -22.55
C VAL A 227 -1.62 -6.30 -23.31
N MET A 228 -1.25 -5.02 -23.29
CA MET A 228 -1.80 -4.03 -24.20
C MET A 228 -1.00 -3.98 -25.50
N LYS A 229 -1.66 -4.00 -26.64
CA LYS A 229 -1.01 -3.83 -27.96
C LYS A 229 -0.95 -2.34 -28.34
N SER A 230 -0.30 -1.52 -27.49
CA SER A 230 -0.23 -0.07 -27.67
C SER A 230 1.07 0.42 -28.32
N ALA A 231 1.99 -0.48 -28.68
CA ALA A 231 3.31 -0.11 -29.22
C ALA A 231 3.27 0.87 -30.42
N ASN A 232 2.24 0.83 -31.25
CA ASN A 232 2.09 1.77 -32.37
C ASN A 232 1.73 3.18 -31.89
N LEU A 233 0.87 3.31 -30.87
CA LEU A 233 0.47 4.60 -30.33
C LEU A 233 1.65 5.34 -29.68
N TYR A 234 2.54 4.63 -28.97
CA TYR A 234 3.77 5.22 -28.41
C TYR A 234 4.67 5.79 -29.52
N LYS A 235 4.85 5.06 -30.61
CA LYS A 235 5.65 5.53 -31.75
C LYS A 235 5.04 6.73 -32.48
N ASP A 236 3.72 6.74 -32.62
CA ASP A 236 3.02 7.85 -33.27
C ASP A 236 3.00 9.09 -32.37
N ALA A 237 2.82 8.92 -31.06
CA ALA A 237 2.92 9.99 -30.08
C ALA A 237 4.34 10.57 -30.02
N ASP A 238 5.38 9.72 -30.01
CA ASP A 238 6.78 10.17 -30.04
C ASP A 238 7.10 10.97 -31.28
N ARG A 239 6.64 10.52 -32.46
CA ARG A 239 6.81 11.28 -33.71
C ARG A 239 6.12 12.63 -33.69
N PHE A 240 4.89 12.69 -33.17
CA PHE A 240 4.15 13.94 -33.04
C PHE A 240 4.90 14.91 -32.11
N VAL A 241 5.27 14.45 -30.92
CA VAL A 241 5.91 15.29 -29.90
C VAL A 241 7.23 15.89 -30.42
N LYS A 242 8.03 15.15 -31.16
CA LYS A 242 9.27 15.63 -31.79
C LYS A 242 9.05 16.77 -32.81
N THR A 243 7.82 17.04 -33.23
CA THR A 243 7.48 18.18 -34.10
C THR A 243 7.15 19.47 -33.35
N LEU A 244 7.00 19.38 -32.01
CA LEU A 244 6.58 20.47 -31.15
C LEU A 244 7.74 21.38 -30.73
N ARG A 245 7.43 22.64 -30.41
CA ARG A 245 8.39 23.68 -30.01
C ARG A 245 8.08 24.19 -28.61
N GLU A 246 9.11 24.31 -27.80
CA GLU A 246 9.01 24.85 -26.45
C GLU A 246 8.50 26.31 -26.47
N ASN A 247 7.69 26.66 -25.47
CA ASN A 247 7.03 27.96 -25.28
C ASN A 247 6.05 28.39 -26.39
N GLU A 248 5.92 27.61 -27.47
CA GLU A 248 4.88 27.79 -28.50
C GLU A 248 3.80 26.70 -28.35
N ASP A 249 4.20 25.43 -28.38
CA ASP A 249 3.34 24.28 -28.43
C ASP A 249 3.20 23.56 -27.08
N TYR A 250 4.20 23.66 -26.21
CA TYR A 250 4.19 23.13 -24.86
C TYR A 250 4.97 24.02 -23.90
N THR A 251 4.69 23.89 -22.61
CA THR A 251 5.39 24.58 -21.51
C THR A 251 5.91 23.58 -20.50
N ILE A 252 7.10 23.87 -19.92
CA ILE A 252 7.71 23.05 -18.87
C ILE A 252 7.77 23.88 -17.58
N ASP A 253 7.27 23.33 -16.46
CA ASP A 253 7.53 23.87 -15.13
C ASP A 253 8.83 23.26 -14.60
N GLU A 254 9.90 24.04 -14.54
CA GLU A 254 11.20 23.59 -14.07
C GLU A 254 11.21 23.09 -12.61
N LYS A 255 10.25 23.53 -11.78
CA LYS A 255 10.17 23.16 -10.36
C LYS A 255 9.51 21.81 -10.14
N THR A 256 8.44 21.55 -10.87
CA THR A 256 7.65 20.32 -10.76
C THR A 256 8.06 19.27 -11.79
N LYS A 257 8.80 19.68 -12.83
CA LYS A 257 9.09 18.90 -14.05
C LYS A 257 7.82 18.48 -14.79
N ASP A 258 6.72 19.19 -14.56
CA ASP A 258 5.49 18.97 -15.30
C ASP A 258 5.55 19.64 -16.66
N ILE A 259 5.02 18.96 -17.66
CA ILE A 259 5.00 19.45 -19.04
C ILE A 259 3.57 19.37 -19.56
N THR A 260 3.11 20.45 -20.19
CA THR A 260 1.74 20.56 -20.70
C THR A 260 1.71 21.15 -22.09
N LEU A 261 0.79 20.66 -22.94
CA LEU A 261 0.50 21.28 -24.24
C LEU A 261 -0.16 22.64 -24.04
N THR A 262 0.20 23.59 -24.91
CA THR A 262 -0.54 24.85 -25.07
C THR A 262 -1.75 24.63 -25.98
N ASP A 263 -2.62 25.65 -26.11
CA ASP A 263 -3.74 25.61 -27.05
C ASP A 263 -3.25 25.38 -28.48
N GLN A 264 -2.11 26.00 -28.87
CA GLN A 264 -1.51 25.79 -30.20
C GLN A 264 -0.98 24.35 -30.38
N GLY A 265 -0.39 23.78 -29.34
CA GLY A 265 0.07 22.39 -29.35
C GLY A 265 -1.10 21.41 -29.48
N THR A 266 -2.19 21.69 -28.77
CA THR A 266 -3.43 20.92 -28.85
C THR A 266 -4.03 20.97 -30.29
N GLU A 267 -4.17 22.15 -30.90
CA GLU A 267 -4.64 22.27 -32.29
C GLU A 267 -3.72 21.53 -33.29
N LYS A 268 -2.40 21.54 -33.05
CA LYS A 268 -1.47 20.76 -33.89
C LYS A 268 -1.67 19.27 -33.70
N GLY A 269 -1.94 18.81 -32.50
CA GLY A 269 -2.27 17.43 -32.17
C GLY A 269 -3.54 16.96 -32.87
N GLU A 270 -4.61 17.75 -32.80
CA GLU A 270 -5.88 17.47 -33.47
C GLU A 270 -5.72 17.36 -35.01
N LYS A 271 -4.94 18.24 -35.59
CA LYS A 271 -4.62 18.20 -37.03
C LYS A 271 -3.76 16.98 -37.39
N TYR A 272 -2.77 16.64 -36.55
CA TYR A 272 -1.85 15.52 -36.79
C TYR A 272 -2.58 14.18 -36.74
N PHE A 273 -3.37 13.98 -35.69
CA PHE A 273 -4.13 12.74 -35.51
C PHE A 273 -5.48 12.72 -36.25
N ARG A 274 -5.86 13.82 -36.90
CA ARG A 274 -7.12 13.99 -37.67
C ARG A 274 -8.37 13.76 -36.83
N ILE A 275 -8.38 14.32 -35.63
CA ILE A 275 -9.49 14.28 -34.70
C ILE A 275 -10.06 15.67 -34.45
N ALA A 276 -11.29 15.77 -34.02
CA ALA A 276 -11.98 17.04 -33.81
C ALA A 276 -11.66 17.69 -32.47
N ASN A 277 -11.43 16.88 -31.42
CA ASN A 277 -11.07 17.32 -30.08
C ASN A 277 -10.14 16.29 -29.46
N LEU A 278 -8.93 16.72 -29.10
CA LEU A 278 -7.92 15.85 -28.48
C LEU A 278 -8.34 15.38 -27.09
N TYR A 279 -9.05 16.21 -26.34
CA TYR A 279 -9.47 15.94 -24.97
C TYR A 279 -10.87 15.33 -24.85
N ASP A 280 -11.39 14.76 -25.93
CA ASP A 280 -12.60 13.95 -25.86
C ASP A 280 -12.32 12.65 -25.09
N ILE A 281 -13.33 12.15 -24.34
CA ILE A 281 -13.24 10.89 -23.60
C ILE A 281 -12.82 9.72 -24.49
N GLU A 282 -13.28 9.70 -25.74
CA GLU A 282 -12.91 8.68 -26.74
C GLU A 282 -11.41 8.68 -27.08
N HIS A 283 -10.73 9.81 -26.87
CA HIS A 283 -9.31 10.00 -27.17
C HIS A 283 -8.42 10.01 -25.93
N SER A 284 -8.96 9.66 -24.74
CA SER A 284 -8.22 9.66 -23.48
C SER A 284 -6.92 8.86 -23.52
N ALA A 285 -6.93 7.69 -24.18
CA ALA A 285 -5.72 6.90 -24.39
C ALA A 285 -4.67 7.63 -25.24
N LEU A 286 -5.08 8.37 -26.28
CA LEU A 286 -4.16 9.14 -27.10
C LEU A 286 -3.54 10.29 -26.31
N VAL A 287 -4.34 11.02 -25.52
CA VAL A 287 -3.87 12.09 -24.64
C VAL A 287 -2.82 11.56 -23.68
N HIS A 288 -3.09 10.41 -23.07
CA HIS A 288 -2.14 9.73 -22.19
C HIS A 288 -0.80 9.47 -22.89
N HIS A 289 -0.81 8.83 -24.05
CA HIS A 289 0.42 8.54 -24.80
C HIS A 289 1.18 9.79 -25.22
N VAL A 290 0.47 10.86 -25.61
CA VAL A 290 1.08 12.15 -25.94
C VAL A 290 1.75 12.77 -24.71
N ASN A 291 1.09 12.75 -23.55
CA ASN A 291 1.65 13.28 -22.31
C ASN A 291 2.89 12.49 -21.87
N GLN A 292 2.86 11.16 -21.96
CA GLN A 292 4.02 10.34 -21.65
C GLN A 292 5.17 10.55 -22.64
N ALA A 293 4.87 10.74 -23.92
CA ALA A 293 5.88 11.07 -24.93
C ALA A 293 6.50 12.45 -24.70
N LEU A 294 5.73 13.45 -24.26
CA LEU A 294 6.24 14.76 -23.85
C LEU A 294 7.21 14.64 -22.69
N LYS A 295 6.80 13.96 -21.60
CA LYS A 295 7.66 13.68 -20.46
C LYS A 295 8.95 12.96 -20.87
N ALA A 296 8.82 11.89 -21.65
CA ALA A 296 9.96 11.09 -22.09
C ALA A 296 10.97 11.93 -22.91
N ASN A 297 10.50 12.78 -23.82
CA ASN A 297 11.38 13.52 -24.73
C ASN A 297 12.04 14.73 -24.04
N TYR A 298 11.33 15.45 -23.19
CA TYR A 298 11.76 16.76 -22.71
C TYR A 298 12.14 16.83 -21.22
N THR A 299 11.64 15.92 -20.38
CA THR A 299 11.95 15.93 -18.95
C THR A 299 12.83 14.76 -18.50
N MET A 300 12.95 13.69 -19.33
CA MET A 300 13.76 12.51 -19.01
C MET A 300 15.03 12.47 -19.87
N HIS A 301 16.17 12.36 -19.25
CA HIS A 301 17.47 12.46 -19.91
C HIS A 301 18.26 11.15 -19.78
N ASN A 302 18.84 10.73 -20.91
CA ASN A 302 19.77 9.60 -20.92
C ASN A 302 21.00 9.95 -20.07
N ASP A 303 21.58 8.95 -19.41
CA ASP A 303 22.70 9.03 -18.46
C ASP A 303 22.40 9.81 -17.16
N VAL A 304 21.17 10.31 -16.97
CA VAL A 304 20.72 10.97 -15.75
C VAL A 304 19.58 10.21 -15.11
N ASP A 305 18.49 10.03 -15.84
CA ASP A 305 17.27 9.38 -15.34
C ASP A 305 17.19 7.89 -15.75
N TYR A 306 17.82 7.55 -16.86
CA TYR A 306 17.92 6.19 -17.39
C TYR A 306 19.16 6.02 -18.26
N VAL A 307 19.51 4.77 -18.57
CA VAL A 307 20.52 4.41 -19.57
C VAL A 307 19.96 3.34 -20.49
N VAL A 308 20.48 3.29 -21.72
CA VAL A 308 20.18 2.21 -22.66
C VAL A 308 21.30 1.17 -22.60
N GLN A 309 21.00 -0.01 -22.09
CA GLN A 309 21.94 -1.11 -21.97
C GLN A 309 21.38 -2.38 -22.62
N GLU A 310 22.17 -2.98 -23.53
CA GLU A 310 21.77 -4.21 -24.25
C GLU A 310 20.42 -4.08 -25.00
N GLY A 311 20.10 -2.89 -25.49
CA GLY A 311 18.85 -2.61 -26.20
C GLY A 311 17.62 -2.49 -25.32
N LYS A 312 17.80 -2.29 -24.00
CA LYS A 312 16.75 -2.06 -23.02
C LYS A 312 17.00 -0.76 -22.25
N VAL A 313 15.92 -0.09 -21.88
CA VAL A 313 15.96 1.04 -20.97
C VAL A 313 16.13 0.53 -19.54
N VAL A 314 17.11 1.05 -18.82
CA VAL A 314 17.37 0.73 -17.41
C VAL A 314 17.32 2.01 -16.61
N ILE A 315 16.50 2.05 -15.57
CA ILE A 315 16.35 3.23 -14.70
C ILE A 315 17.64 3.50 -13.92
N VAL A 316 18.00 4.78 -13.84
CA VAL A 316 19.01 5.29 -12.90
C VAL A 316 18.30 5.84 -11.70
N ASP A 317 18.59 5.33 -10.51
CA ASP A 317 18.07 5.90 -9.28
C ASP A 317 18.67 7.30 -9.07
N GLN A 318 17.85 8.33 -9.06
CA GLN A 318 18.28 9.74 -8.93
C GLN A 318 19.01 10.03 -7.62
N PHE A 319 18.78 9.22 -6.56
CA PHE A 319 19.43 9.39 -5.27
C PHE A 319 20.75 8.63 -5.14
N THR A 320 20.88 7.52 -5.85
CA THR A 320 22.04 6.63 -5.71
C THR A 320 22.93 6.55 -6.95
N GLY A 321 22.47 7.10 -8.08
CA GLY A 321 23.15 6.96 -9.38
C GLY A 321 23.28 5.50 -9.85
N ARG A 322 22.61 4.56 -9.18
CA ARG A 322 22.70 3.11 -9.47
C ARG A 322 21.69 2.69 -10.52
N LEU A 323 22.13 1.80 -11.37
CA LEU A 323 21.24 1.15 -12.32
C LEU A 323 20.27 0.22 -11.58
N MET A 324 18.99 0.29 -11.94
CA MET A 324 17.92 -0.52 -11.37
C MET A 324 17.36 -1.52 -12.40
N PRO A 325 18.09 -2.58 -12.73
CA PRO A 325 17.63 -3.56 -13.71
C PRO A 325 16.38 -4.28 -13.22
N GLY A 326 15.40 -4.42 -14.12
CA GLY A 326 14.13 -5.10 -13.82
C GLY A 326 13.07 -4.21 -13.14
N ARG A 327 13.34 -2.90 -13.02
CA ARG A 327 12.32 -1.88 -12.72
C ARG A 327 11.92 -1.15 -13.99
N ALA A 328 10.68 -0.72 -14.05
CA ALA A 328 10.13 0.11 -15.11
C ALA A 328 9.52 1.39 -14.51
N PHE A 329 9.54 2.48 -15.25
CA PHE A 329 8.73 3.64 -14.93
C PHE A 329 7.24 3.26 -15.05
N SER A 330 6.40 3.84 -14.20
CA SER A 330 4.95 3.61 -14.23
C SER A 330 4.26 4.35 -15.38
N ASP A 331 3.00 4.03 -15.57
CA ASP A 331 2.04 4.77 -16.37
C ASP A 331 2.45 4.95 -17.85
N GLY A 332 3.11 3.96 -18.43
CA GLY A 332 3.52 4.02 -19.83
C GLY A 332 4.75 4.89 -20.12
N LEU A 333 5.33 5.57 -19.10
CA LEU A 333 6.52 6.40 -19.30
C LEU A 333 7.74 5.57 -19.76
N HIS A 334 7.86 4.34 -19.27
CA HIS A 334 8.94 3.44 -19.69
C HIS A 334 8.86 3.14 -21.19
N GLN A 335 7.69 2.78 -21.67
CA GLN A 335 7.40 2.52 -23.08
C GLN A 335 7.58 3.77 -23.96
N ALA A 336 7.23 4.95 -23.42
CA ALA A 336 7.47 6.22 -24.11
C ALA A 336 8.98 6.52 -24.24
N ILE A 337 9.80 6.19 -23.23
CA ILE A 337 11.26 6.30 -23.31
C ILE A 337 11.83 5.28 -24.30
N GLU A 338 11.33 4.04 -24.31
CA GLU A 338 11.70 3.02 -25.28
C GLU A 338 11.39 3.48 -26.70
N ALA A 339 10.22 4.12 -26.93
CA ALA A 339 9.87 4.71 -28.22
C ALA A 339 10.83 5.85 -28.61
N LYS A 340 11.17 6.74 -27.67
CA LYS A 340 12.13 7.84 -27.84
C LYS A 340 13.50 7.33 -28.28
N GLU A 341 14.01 6.29 -27.63
CA GLU A 341 15.33 5.69 -27.87
C GLU A 341 15.33 4.68 -29.02
N ASN A 342 14.16 4.43 -29.64
CA ASN A 342 13.98 3.48 -30.75
C ASN A 342 14.45 2.04 -30.38
N VAL A 343 14.29 1.65 -29.15
CA VAL A 343 14.49 0.26 -28.70
C VAL A 343 13.19 -0.55 -28.82
N GLU A 344 13.23 -1.83 -28.56
CA GLU A 344 12.04 -2.68 -28.54
C GLU A 344 11.14 -2.24 -27.38
N ILE A 345 9.87 -1.88 -27.68
CA ILE A 345 8.90 -1.43 -26.69
C ILE A 345 8.40 -2.66 -25.94
N GLU A 346 8.64 -2.70 -24.63
CA GLU A 346 8.09 -3.76 -23.78
C GLU A 346 6.57 -3.64 -23.69
N GLU A 347 5.92 -4.79 -23.62
CA GLU A 347 4.45 -4.84 -23.57
C GLU A 347 3.94 -4.18 -22.28
N GLU A 348 3.01 -3.26 -22.42
CA GLU A 348 2.38 -2.58 -21.31
C GLU A 348 1.42 -3.52 -20.59
N THR A 349 1.51 -3.58 -19.26
CA THR A 349 0.61 -4.40 -18.44
C THR A 349 -0.58 -3.58 -18.00
N LYS A 350 -1.79 -4.15 -18.15
CA LYS A 350 -3.02 -3.55 -17.62
C LYS A 350 -3.10 -3.67 -16.11
N THR A 351 -3.67 -2.67 -15.46
CA THR A 351 -4.07 -2.79 -14.06
C THR A 351 -5.27 -3.72 -13.96
N LEU A 352 -5.10 -4.84 -13.25
CA LEU A 352 -6.17 -5.83 -13.04
C LEU A 352 -6.98 -5.51 -11.79
N ALA A 353 -6.32 -5.07 -10.73
CA ALA A 353 -6.94 -4.69 -9.48
C ALA A 353 -6.06 -3.66 -8.74
N THR A 354 -6.69 -2.73 -8.05
CA THR A 354 -6.01 -1.71 -7.27
C THR A 354 -6.80 -1.36 -6.02
N ILE A 355 -6.10 -1.01 -4.93
CA ILE A 355 -6.68 -0.44 -3.73
C ILE A 355 -5.63 0.38 -2.98
N THR A 356 -6.04 1.51 -2.37
CA THR A 356 -5.17 2.24 -1.45
C THR A 356 -5.15 1.57 -0.08
N PHE A 357 -4.05 1.75 0.67
CA PHE A 357 -3.99 1.28 2.06
C PHE A 357 -5.10 1.90 2.92
N GLN A 358 -5.40 3.18 2.67
CA GLN A 358 -6.45 3.89 3.37
C GLN A 358 -7.80 3.18 3.22
N ASN A 359 -8.21 2.87 2.00
CA ASN A 359 -9.48 2.21 1.75
C ASN A 359 -9.48 0.76 2.23
N TYR A 360 -8.36 0.04 2.08
CA TYR A 360 -8.27 -1.32 2.61
C TYR A 360 -8.44 -1.39 4.13
N PHE A 361 -7.69 -0.59 4.89
CA PHE A 361 -7.77 -0.64 6.35
C PHE A 361 -9.07 -0.07 6.92
N ARG A 362 -9.75 0.82 6.19
CA ARG A 362 -11.10 1.30 6.55
C ARG A 362 -12.18 0.23 6.45
N MET A 363 -11.94 -0.89 5.79
CA MET A 363 -12.89 -2.01 5.69
C MET A 363 -12.96 -2.86 6.95
N TYR A 364 -12.00 -2.75 7.86
CA TYR A 364 -12.07 -3.47 9.13
C TYR A 364 -13.19 -2.92 10.02
N GLU A 365 -13.96 -3.83 10.65
CA GLU A 365 -14.98 -3.44 11.66
C GLU A 365 -14.35 -2.61 12.78
N LYS A 366 -13.10 -2.94 13.15
CA LYS A 366 -12.33 -2.27 14.18
C LYS A 366 -10.87 -2.13 13.74
N LEU A 367 -10.36 -0.90 13.82
CA LEU A 367 -8.99 -0.56 13.48
C LEU A 367 -8.31 0.11 14.68
N SER A 368 -7.08 -0.24 14.94
CA SER A 368 -6.25 0.41 15.95
C SER A 368 -4.77 0.31 15.58
N GLY A 369 -3.93 1.01 16.33
CA GLY A 369 -2.51 0.93 16.08
C GLY A 369 -1.66 1.36 17.27
N MET A 370 -0.36 1.18 17.10
CA MET A 370 0.65 1.61 18.05
C MET A 370 1.90 2.12 17.34
N THR A 371 2.53 3.14 17.88
CA THR A 371 3.81 3.68 17.43
C THR A 371 4.44 4.55 18.49
N GLY A 372 5.69 4.99 18.30
CA GLY A 372 6.35 5.96 19.16
C GLY A 372 6.12 7.41 18.80
N THR A 373 5.45 7.72 17.69
CA THR A 373 5.50 9.02 17.01
C THR A 373 4.25 9.40 16.20
N ALA A 374 3.05 9.13 16.68
CA ALA A 374 1.81 9.41 15.95
C ALA A 374 1.26 10.83 16.15
N LYS A 375 1.58 11.49 17.27
CA LYS A 375 0.91 12.74 17.68
C LYS A 375 1.05 13.89 16.68
N THR A 376 2.12 13.90 15.90
CA THR A 376 2.33 14.92 14.85
C THR A 376 1.33 14.80 13.72
N GLU A 377 0.78 13.61 13.48
CA GLU A 377 -0.14 13.27 12.38
C GLU A 377 -1.58 12.97 12.90
N GLU A 378 -1.88 13.34 14.14
CA GLU A 378 -3.17 13.04 14.78
C GLU A 378 -4.38 13.53 13.96
N GLU A 379 -4.25 14.67 13.30
CA GLU A 379 -5.32 15.23 12.45
C GLU A 379 -5.63 14.28 11.27
N GLU A 380 -4.62 13.72 10.66
CA GLU A 380 -4.76 12.77 9.55
C GLU A 380 -5.38 11.46 10.03
N PHE A 381 -4.88 10.89 11.11
CA PHE A 381 -5.43 9.66 11.69
C PHE A 381 -6.91 9.78 12.04
N ARG A 382 -7.29 10.92 12.59
CA ARG A 382 -8.69 11.16 12.94
C ARG A 382 -9.58 11.36 11.72
N ASN A 383 -9.13 12.17 10.75
CA ASN A 383 -9.96 12.53 9.59
C ASN A 383 -10.13 11.37 8.61
N ILE A 384 -9.11 10.51 8.44
CA ILE A 384 -9.12 9.41 7.48
C ILE A 384 -9.61 8.12 8.13
N TYR A 385 -9.09 7.78 9.32
CA TYR A 385 -9.30 6.48 9.95
C TYR A 385 -10.19 6.52 11.19
N ASN A 386 -10.64 7.71 11.59
CA ASN A 386 -11.44 7.94 12.82
C ASN A 386 -10.74 7.43 14.10
N MET A 387 -9.40 7.49 14.14
CA MET A 387 -8.59 7.09 15.28
C MET A 387 -8.02 8.31 15.98
N TYR A 388 -8.10 8.33 17.32
CA TYR A 388 -7.42 9.35 18.14
C TYR A 388 -6.05 8.83 18.58
N VAL A 389 -5.11 9.74 18.78
CA VAL A 389 -3.79 9.41 19.30
C VAL A 389 -3.76 9.66 20.81
N ILE A 390 -3.59 8.60 21.59
CA ILE A 390 -3.49 8.63 23.04
C ILE A 390 -2.03 8.51 23.43
N GLU A 391 -1.46 9.58 23.99
CA GLU A 391 -0.09 9.56 24.50
C GLU A 391 -0.03 8.80 25.83
N ILE A 392 0.64 7.64 25.81
CA ILE A 392 0.82 6.82 27.00
C ILE A 392 2.08 7.28 27.73
N PRO A 393 2.01 7.55 29.06
CA PRO A 393 3.17 7.93 29.83
C PRO A 393 4.21 6.81 29.82
N THR A 394 5.50 7.18 29.87
CA THR A 394 6.59 6.21 29.99
C THR A 394 6.63 5.55 31.38
N ASN A 395 7.03 4.29 31.43
CA ASN A 395 7.18 3.55 32.71
C ASN A 395 8.21 4.22 33.64
N LEU A 396 9.35 4.63 33.06
CA LEU A 396 10.36 5.42 33.74
C LEU A 396 10.59 6.74 32.99
N PRO A 397 10.94 7.84 33.72
CA PRO A 397 11.20 9.13 33.10
C PRO A 397 12.31 9.06 32.04
N VAL A 398 12.11 9.75 30.92
CA VAL A 398 13.16 9.91 29.89
C VAL A 398 14.19 10.92 30.38
N ILE A 399 15.42 10.46 30.61
CA ILE A 399 16.56 11.29 31.07
C ILE A 399 17.56 11.58 29.95
N ARG A 400 17.25 11.16 28.71
CA ARG A 400 18.07 11.46 27.51
C ARG A 400 18.19 12.95 27.30
N VAL A 401 19.39 13.39 26.93
CA VAL A 401 19.68 14.77 26.57
C VAL A 401 19.55 14.95 25.05
N ASP A 402 18.54 15.69 24.62
CA ASP A 402 18.36 16.09 23.21
C ASP A 402 19.03 17.45 23.01
N ALA A 403 20.24 17.44 22.42
CA ALA A 403 21.01 18.65 22.17
C ALA A 403 20.47 19.45 20.98
N ALA A 404 20.70 20.75 21.00
CA ALA A 404 20.35 21.62 19.87
C ALA A 404 21.14 21.24 18.60
N ASP A 405 20.53 21.46 17.45
CA ASP A 405 21.15 21.21 16.16
C ASP A 405 22.44 22.03 15.99
N LEU A 406 23.41 21.41 15.33
CA LEU A 406 24.63 22.09 14.86
C LEU A 406 24.48 22.35 13.37
N ILE A 407 24.67 23.62 12.97
CA ILE A 407 24.40 24.04 11.60
C ILE A 407 25.72 24.49 10.97
N TYR A 408 25.94 24.02 9.74
CA TYR A 408 27.16 24.23 8.95
C TYR A 408 26.82 24.84 7.60
N SER A 409 27.78 25.59 7.03
CA SER A 409 27.63 26.23 5.74
C SER A 409 27.60 25.19 4.61
N THR A 410 28.47 24.19 4.67
CA THR A 410 28.61 23.16 3.64
C THR A 410 28.46 21.75 4.19
N LYS A 411 28.11 20.79 3.30
CA LYS A 411 28.08 19.36 3.63
C LYS A 411 29.44 18.83 4.07
N GLU A 412 30.53 19.35 3.47
CA GLU A 412 31.89 18.90 3.76
C GLU A 412 32.28 19.22 5.21
N GLU A 413 32.02 20.46 5.65
CA GLU A 413 32.25 20.87 7.04
C GLU A 413 31.43 20.08 8.03
N LYS A 414 30.16 19.85 7.70
CA LYS A 414 29.24 19.02 8.47
C LYS A 414 29.80 17.60 8.69
N TYR A 415 30.24 16.94 7.63
CA TYR A 415 30.79 15.58 7.72
C TYR A 415 32.10 15.52 8.51
N LYS A 416 32.99 16.50 8.35
CA LYS A 416 34.22 16.61 9.17
C LYS A 416 33.88 16.71 10.66
N ALA A 417 32.90 17.55 11.01
CA ALA A 417 32.42 17.70 12.38
C ALA A 417 31.76 16.43 12.94
N ILE A 418 30.98 15.72 12.14
CA ILE A 418 30.39 14.42 12.53
C ILE A 418 31.49 13.41 12.85
N ILE A 419 32.52 13.28 12.01
CA ILE A 419 33.63 12.37 12.23
C ILE A 419 34.40 12.75 13.51
N ALA A 420 34.61 14.04 13.75
CA ALA A 420 35.28 14.53 14.97
C ALA A 420 34.47 14.17 16.24
N GLU A 421 33.14 14.33 16.20
CA GLU A 421 32.25 13.96 17.32
C GLU A 421 32.21 12.44 17.54
N ILE A 422 32.13 11.65 16.47
CA ILE A 422 32.21 10.18 16.57
C ILE A 422 33.52 9.76 17.22
N LYS A 423 34.66 10.31 16.76
CA LYS A 423 35.97 10.02 17.33
C LYS A 423 36.03 10.33 18.82
N ARG A 424 35.58 11.53 19.21
CA ARG A 424 35.53 12.00 20.59
C ARG A 424 34.72 11.07 21.51
N ARG A 425 33.59 10.55 21.02
CA ARG A 425 32.71 9.63 21.78
C ARG A 425 33.30 8.22 21.84
N HIS A 426 33.79 7.74 20.72
CA HIS A 426 34.44 6.43 20.60
C HIS A 426 35.65 6.29 21.51
N GLU A 427 36.53 7.33 21.60
CA GLU A 427 37.69 7.39 22.49
C GLU A 427 37.29 7.31 23.98
N LYS A 428 36.08 7.78 24.34
CA LYS A 428 35.50 7.64 25.65
C LYS A 428 34.87 6.26 25.90
N GLY A 429 34.77 5.43 24.87
CA GLY A 429 34.09 4.13 24.92
C GLY A 429 32.56 4.24 24.85
N GLN A 430 31.98 5.41 24.58
CA GLN A 430 30.54 5.60 24.41
C GLN A 430 30.11 5.04 23.04
N PRO A 431 29.06 4.19 22.96
CA PRO A 431 28.53 3.72 21.68
C PRO A 431 27.85 4.84 20.89
N VAL A 432 28.01 4.84 19.58
CA VAL A 432 27.47 5.85 18.67
C VAL A 432 26.65 5.19 17.57
N LEU A 433 25.41 5.65 17.42
CA LEU A 433 24.56 5.33 16.29
C LEU A 433 24.42 6.58 15.38
N VAL A 434 24.80 6.43 14.14
CA VAL A 434 24.73 7.51 13.14
C VAL A 434 23.57 7.23 12.20
N GLY A 435 22.57 8.09 12.24
CA GLY A 435 21.40 8.03 11.33
C GLY A 435 21.63 8.88 10.08
N THR A 436 21.40 8.28 8.91
CA THR A 436 21.49 8.95 7.61
C THR A 436 20.20 8.79 6.83
N ILE A 437 19.98 9.62 5.82
CA ILE A 437 18.82 9.50 4.91
C ILE A 437 19.17 8.57 3.74
N ALA A 438 20.34 8.78 3.11
CA ALA A 438 20.73 8.11 1.89
C ALA A 438 21.83 7.05 2.10
N ILE A 439 21.82 6.01 1.29
CA ILE A 439 22.86 4.95 1.31
C ILE A 439 24.23 5.52 0.93
N GLU A 440 24.29 6.50 0.03
CA GLU A 440 25.52 7.19 -0.37
C GLU A 440 26.17 7.92 0.79
N THR A 441 25.37 8.59 1.63
CA THR A 441 25.87 9.22 2.86
C THR A 441 26.49 8.17 3.80
N ASN A 442 25.92 6.95 3.87
CA ASN A 442 26.51 5.84 4.62
C ASN A 442 27.88 5.44 4.07
N GLU A 443 27.98 5.29 2.75
CA GLU A 443 29.22 4.90 2.10
C GLU A 443 30.31 5.98 2.24
N LEU A 444 29.92 7.25 2.09
CA LEU A 444 30.80 8.39 2.29
C LEU A 444 31.35 8.43 3.73
N LEU A 445 30.46 8.40 4.73
CA LEU A 445 30.86 8.41 6.14
C LEU A 445 31.70 7.19 6.49
N SER A 446 31.36 6.02 5.97
CA SER A 446 32.18 4.82 6.13
C SER A 446 33.59 4.99 5.59
N SER A 447 33.73 5.60 4.39
CA SER A 447 35.05 5.87 3.81
C SER A 447 35.88 6.83 4.69
N MET A 448 35.23 7.84 5.25
CA MET A 448 35.86 8.82 6.15
C MET A 448 36.26 8.19 7.51
N LEU A 449 35.41 7.34 8.08
CA LEU A 449 35.73 6.60 9.31
C LEU A 449 36.86 5.60 9.13
N LYS A 450 36.93 4.91 7.96
CA LYS A 450 38.06 4.06 7.61
C LYS A 450 39.37 4.85 7.55
N LYS A 451 39.37 6.05 6.93
CA LYS A 451 40.54 6.95 6.93
C LYS A 451 40.92 7.42 8.32
N ALA A 452 39.92 7.58 9.21
CA ALA A 452 40.15 7.93 10.62
C ALA A 452 40.50 6.72 11.51
N HIS A 453 40.66 5.51 10.95
CA HIS A 453 40.94 4.24 11.65
C HIS A 453 39.93 3.90 12.75
N ILE A 454 38.64 4.25 12.56
CA ILE A 454 37.55 3.92 13.48
C ILE A 454 36.83 2.69 12.95
N LYS A 455 36.78 1.62 13.74
CA LYS A 455 36.01 0.42 13.42
C LYS A 455 34.52 0.72 13.52
N HIS A 456 33.77 0.35 12.51
CA HIS A 456 32.32 0.60 12.46
C HIS A 456 31.60 -0.48 11.66
N GLU A 457 30.30 -0.60 11.90
CA GLU A 457 29.36 -1.45 11.15
C GLU A 457 28.40 -0.56 10.35
N ILE A 458 27.95 -1.07 9.19
CA ILE A 458 26.99 -0.38 8.33
C ILE A 458 25.75 -1.25 8.19
N LEU A 459 24.61 -0.63 8.40
CA LEU A 459 23.29 -1.23 8.18
C LEU A 459 22.75 -0.74 6.84
N ASN A 460 22.63 -1.66 5.91
CA ASN A 460 22.02 -1.43 4.60
C ASN A 460 20.78 -2.31 4.52
N ALA A 461 19.64 -1.77 4.14
CA ALA A 461 18.34 -2.46 4.06
C ALA A 461 18.30 -3.69 3.10
N LYS A 462 19.40 -4.45 3.00
CA LYS A 462 19.54 -5.61 2.09
C LYS A 462 19.35 -6.97 2.76
N ASN A 463 19.37 -7.02 4.10
CA ASN A 463 19.24 -8.30 4.82
C ASN A 463 18.77 -8.06 6.26
N HIS A 464 17.48 -8.14 6.48
CA HIS A 464 16.84 -7.83 7.77
C HIS A 464 17.32 -8.69 8.95
N ALA A 465 17.62 -9.96 8.74
CA ALA A 465 18.11 -10.83 9.82
C ALA A 465 19.50 -10.40 10.31
N ARG A 466 20.42 -10.09 9.38
CA ARG A 466 21.76 -9.61 9.72
C ARG A 466 21.71 -8.22 10.35
N GLU A 467 20.77 -7.39 9.94
CA GLU A 467 20.57 -6.07 10.53
C GLU A 467 20.19 -6.16 12.01
N ALA A 468 19.30 -7.08 12.37
CA ALA A 468 18.90 -7.29 13.75
C ALA A 468 20.09 -7.67 14.64
N GLU A 469 21.03 -8.51 14.16
CA GLU A 469 22.23 -8.88 14.89
C GLU A 469 23.19 -7.68 15.08
N ILE A 470 23.36 -6.84 14.05
CA ILE A 470 24.23 -5.66 14.13
C ILE A 470 23.63 -4.62 15.08
N ILE A 471 22.33 -4.38 14.99
CA ILE A 471 21.62 -3.45 15.89
C ILE A 471 21.69 -3.91 17.34
N ALA A 472 21.53 -5.20 17.60
CA ALA A 472 21.65 -5.72 18.96
C ALA A 472 23.01 -5.39 19.58
N LYS A 473 24.09 -5.35 18.79
CA LYS A 473 25.45 -4.99 19.21
C LYS A 473 25.74 -3.49 19.22
N ALA A 474 24.84 -2.66 18.63
CA ALA A 474 25.05 -1.22 18.55
C ALA A 474 25.14 -0.51 19.92
N GLY A 475 24.63 -1.14 20.98
CA GLY A 475 24.74 -0.66 22.36
C GLY A 475 25.98 -1.11 23.13
N GLU A 476 26.89 -1.88 22.53
CA GLU A 476 28.13 -2.33 23.19
C GLU A 476 29.13 -1.18 23.30
N LYS A 477 30.01 -1.27 24.31
CA LYS A 477 31.03 -0.26 24.62
C LYS A 477 31.90 0.04 23.38
N GLY A 478 31.92 1.31 22.97
CA GLY A 478 32.77 1.79 21.88
C GLY A 478 32.29 1.37 20.49
N SER A 479 31.11 0.77 20.34
CA SER A 479 30.56 0.46 19.01
C SER A 479 30.24 1.74 18.25
N VAL A 480 30.46 1.70 16.91
CA VAL A 480 30.04 2.75 15.98
C VAL A 480 29.22 2.08 14.89
N THR A 481 27.96 2.48 14.76
CA THR A 481 27.03 1.90 13.79
C THR A 481 26.45 3.01 12.92
N ILE A 482 26.55 2.87 11.61
CA ILE A 482 25.91 3.77 10.63
C ILE A 482 24.67 3.06 10.10
N ALA A 483 23.53 3.71 10.15
CA ALA A 483 22.28 3.13 9.71
C ALA A 483 21.44 4.14 8.90
N THR A 484 20.75 3.67 7.86
CA THR A 484 19.64 4.43 7.28
C THR A 484 18.44 4.40 8.22
N ASN A 485 17.53 5.36 8.10
CA ASN A 485 16.37 5.50 8.98
C ASN A 485 15.55 4.25 9.17
N MET A 486 15.33 3.53 8.08
CA MET A 486 14.47 2.35 8.07
C MET A 486 15.18 1.12 8.63
N ALA A 487 16.51 1.10 8.62
CA ALA A 487 17.29 -0.04 9.06
C ALA A 487 17.17 -0.27 10.57
N GLY A 488 16.90 -1.51 10.96
CA GLY A 488 16.75 -1.91 12.37
C GLY A 488 15.50 -1.38 13.08
N ARG A 489 14.46 -0.93 12.34
CA ARG A 489 13.17 -0.58 12.92
C ARG A 489 12.53 -1.82 13.60
N GLY A 490 11.84 -1.61 14.71
CA GLY A 490 11.26 -2.71 15.49
C GLY A 490 12.27 -3.55 16.28
N THR A 491 13.58 -3.26 16.21
CA THR A 491 14.61 -3.96 17.00
C THR A 491 15.10 -3.07 18.14
N ASP A 492 15.20 -3.64 19.34
CA ASP A 492 15.66 -2.95 20.53
C ASP A 492 17.18 -2.95 20.63
N ILE A 493 17.76 -1.81 21.05
CA ILE A 493 19.20 -1.66 21.32
C ILE A 493 19.43 -1.76 22.82
N LYS A 494 19.98 -2.87 23.27
CA LYS A 494 20.33 -3.07 24.67
C LYS A 494 21.71 -2.49 24.95
N LEU A 495 21.84 -1.72 26.04
CA LEU A 495 23.13 -1.17 26.45
C LEU A 495 24.00 -2.27 27.04
N GLY A 496 25.27 -2.34 26.61
CA GLY A 496 26.28 -3.21 27.19
C GLY A 496 26.67 -2.79 28.62
N GLU A 497 27.39 -3.66 29.30
CA GLU A 497 27.86 -3.42 30.66
C GLU A 497 28.76 -2.18 30.75
N GLY A 498 28.53 -1.30 31.73
CA GLY A 498 29.30 -0.07 31.95
C GLY A 498 29.00 1.07 30.94
N VAL A 499 28.05 0.90 30.01
CA VAL A 499 27.72 1.95 29.03
C VAL A 499 26.83 3.02 29.64
N LYS A 500 26.04 2.69 30.65
CA LYS A 500 25.19 3.68 31.35
C LYS A 500 26.01 4.78 32.00
N GLU A 501 27.14 4.42 32.60
CA GLU A 501 28.09 5.33 33.27
C GLU A 501 28.81 6.27 32.25
N LEU A 502 28.92 5.81 30.99
CA LEU A 502 29.50 6.59 29.90
C LEU A 502 28.48 7.55 29.24
N GLY A 503 27.25 7.59 29.76
CA GLY A 503 26.18 8.44 29.27
C GLY A 503 25.24 7.76 28.24
N GLY A 504 25.25 6.43 28.17
CA GLY A 504 24.38 5.64 27.30
C GLY A 504 24.71 5.75 25.83
N LEU A 505 23.75 5.38 24.97
CA LEU A 505 23.89 5.46 23.50
C LEU A 505 23.86 6.91 23.03
N CYS A 506 24.84 7.29 22.20
CA CYS A 506 24.85 8.57 21.49
C CYS A 506 24.24 8.39 20.11
N VAL A 507 23.19 9.14 19.78
CA VAL A 507 22.55 9.18 18.45
C VAL A 507 22.96 10.47 17.74
N ILE A 508 23.51 10.33 16.53
CA ILE A 508 23.89 11.44 15.66
C ILE A 508 23.03 11.37 14.40
N GLY A 509 22.20 12.40 14.15
CA GLY A 509 21.53 12.59 12.87
C GLY A 509 22.41 13.39 11.93
N THR A 510 22.62 12.91 10.71
CA THR A 510 23.47 13.60 9.72
C THR A 510 22.77 14.72 8.99
N GLU A 511 21.44 14.73 9.06
CA GLU A 511 20.54 15.73 8.50
C GLU A 511 19.14 15.57 9.08
N ARG A 512 18.27 16.54 8.88
CA ARG A 512 16.86 16.48 9.25
C ARG A 512 16.06 15.81 8.14
N HIS A 513 15.17 14.93 8.53
CA HIS A 513 14.27 14.24 7.62
C HIS A 513 13.12 15.14 7.16
N GLU A 514 12.38 14.70 6.16
CA GLU A 514 11.17 15.36 5.67
C GLU A 514 10.08 15.48 6.76
N SER A 515 10.05 14.56 7.71
CA SER A 515 9.08 14.53 8.81
C SER A 515 9.78 14.55 10.17
N ARG A 516 9.27 15.40 11.09
CA ARG A 516 9.71 15.44 12.50
C ARG A 516 9.55 14.12 13.22
N ARG A 517 8.58 13.35 12.79
CA ARG A 517 8.28 12.00 13.30
C ARG A 517 9.48 11.06 13.11
N ILE A 518 10.09 11.06 11.94
CA ILE A 518 11.27 10.23 11.63
C ILE A 518 12.46 10.65 12.49
N ASP A 519 12.67 11.95 12.68
CA ASP A 519 13.70 12.47 13.59
C ASP A 519 13.48 11.99 15.04
N ASN A 520 12.23 11.98 15.50
CA ASN A 520 11.87 11.51 16.83
C ASN A 520 12.06 9.98 16.97
N GLN A 521 11.81 9.21 15.92
CA GLN A 521 12.10 7.77 15.90
C GLN A 521 13.60 7.51 16.02
N LEU A 522 14.43 8.29 15.33
CA LEU A 522 15.88 8.20 15.42
C LEU A 522 16.36 8.55 16.84
N ARG A 523 15.90 9.67 17.42
CA ARG A 523 16.18 10.02 18.83
C ARG A 523 15.75 8.93 19.80
N GLY A 524 14.59 8.31 19.56
CA GLY A 524 14.01 7.26 20.38
C GLY A 524 14.80 5.94 20.39
N ARG A 525 15.86 5.83 19.56
CA ARG A 525 16.80 4.71 19.66
C ARG A 525 17.63 4.74 20.95
N SER A 526 17.76 5.90 21.61
CA SER A 526 18.52 6.13 22.81
C SER A 526 17.63 6.60 23.98
N GLY A 527 18.06 6.39 25.20
CA GLY A 527 17.37 6.85 26.42
C GLY A 527 16.06 6.12 26.70
N ARG A 528 16.08 4.79 26.64
CA ARG A 528 14.93 3.91 26.85
C ARG A 528 14.86 3.44 28.30
N GLN A 529 13.66 3.23 28.83
CA GLN A 529 13.43 2.69 30.19
C GLN A 529 14.30 3.37 31.27
N GLY A 530 14.36 4.71 31.26
CA GLY A 530 15.13 5.47 32.24
C GLY A 530 16.65 5.43 32.03
N ASP A 531 17.15 4.83 30.94
CA ASP A 531 18.58 4.83 30.65
C ASP A 531 19.06 6.22 30.20
N PRO A 532 20.31 6.61 30.54
CA PRO A 532 20.90 7.82 29.98
C PRO A 532 21.07 7.69 28.47
N GLY A 533 21.12 8.82 27.80
CA GLY A 533 21.30 8.88 26.36
C GLY A 533 21.58 10.29 25.89
N TYR A 534 21.98 10.39 24.62
CA TYR A 534 22.28 11.67 23.99
C TYR A 534 21.85 11.64 22.54
N SER A 535 21.25 12.73 22.08
CA SER A 535 20.97 12.90 20.65
C SER A 535 21.34 14.28 20.15
N GLN A 536 21.85 14.37 18.91
CA GLN A 536 22.18 15.61 18.24
C GLN A 536 22.10 15.48 16.73
N PHE A 537 21.54 16.49 16.07
CA PHE A 537 21.50 16.59 14.62
C PHE A 537 22.54 17.57 14.10
N PHE A 538 23.17 17.22 12.98
CA PHE A 538 24.10 18.01 12.22
C PHE A 538 23.46 18.37 10.88
N VAL A 539 23.25 19.65 10.62
CA VAL A 539 22.49 20.15 9.47
C VAL A 539 23.38 21.06 8.64
N SER A 540 23.25 21.02 7.33
CA SER A 540 23.89 21.93 6.40
C SER A 540 22.84 22.70 5.60
N PHE A 541 23.19 23.91 5.16
CA PHE A 541 22.33 24.65 4.21
C PHE A 541 22.26 24.00 2.82
N GLU A 542 23.20 23.11 2.52
CA GLU A 542 23.19 22.31 1.30
C GLU A 542 22.37 21.02 1.42
N ASP A 543 21.79 20.74 2.58
CA ASP A 543 20.91 19.59 2.75
C ASP A 543 19.62 19.79 1.97
N GLU A 544 19.08 18.73 1.40
CA GLU A 544 17.95 18.79 0.45
C GLU A 544 16.71 19.51 1.03
N LEU A 545 16.38 19.24 2.29
CA LEU A 545 15.30 19.92 3.00
C LEU A 545 15.51 21.44 3.03
N MET A 546 16.77 21.90 3.21
CA MET A 546 17.10 23.31 3.28
C MET A 546 17.13 23.98 1.90
N VAL A 547 17.57 23.25 0.89
CA VAL A 547 17.58 23.73 -0.51
C VAL A 547 16.17 23.89 -1.05
N ARG A 548 15.30 22.90 -0.85
CA ARG A 548 13.93 22.90 -1.39
C ARG A 548 12.97 23.83 -0.64
N PHE A 549 13.09 23.90 0.68
CA PHE A 549 12.09 24.57 1.55
C PHE A 549 12.69 25.66 2.42
N GLY A 550 14.00 25.89 2.36
CA GLY A 550 14.67 27.01 2.99
C GLY A 550 14.25 28.32 2.31
N THR A 551 13.69 29.24 3.06
CA THR A 551 13.25 30.54 2.54
C THR A 551 14.46 31.44 2.24
N ASP A 552 14.31 32.38 1.27
CA ASP A 552 15.31 33.44 0.96
C ASP A 552 15.72 34.29 2.17
N ARG A 553 14.88 34.27 3.22
CA ARG A 553 15.22 34.84 4.55
C ARG A 553 16.48 34.21 5.17
N PHE A 554 16.78 32.93 4.84
CA PHE A 554 17.99 32.27 5.34
C PHE A 554 19.25 32.81 4.67
N LYS A 555 19.20 33.05 3.36
CA LYS A 555 20.33 33.70 2.65
C LYS A 555 20.64 35.07 3.24
N SER A 556 19.62 35.85 3.53
CA SER A 556 19.78 37.14 4.15
C SER A 556 20.27 37.10 5.63
N ILE A 557 19.91 36.05 6.38
CA ILE A 557 20.45 35.85 7.76
C ILE A 557 21.91 35.41 7.70
N LEU A 558 22.33 34.61 6.73
CA LEU A 558 23.74 34.26 6.50
C LEU A 558 24.58 35.46 6.10
N GLU A 559 24.09 36.29 5.16
CA GLU A 559 24.75 37.51 4.72
C GLU A 559 24.89 38.54 5.85
N MET A 560 23.84 38.67 6.69
CA MET A 560 23.87 39.59 7.85
C MET A 560 24.73 39.09 9.02
N ALA A 561 24.89 37.77 9.17
CA ALA A 561 25.68 37.19 10.27
C ALA A 561 27.18 37.17 10.01
N GLY A 562 27.66 37.54 8.82
CA GLY A 562 29.07 37.65 8.48
C GLY A 562 29.90 36.42 8.81
N LEU A 563 29.38 35.25 8.48
CA LEU A 563 29.93 33.95 8.91
C LEU A 563 31.22 33.62 8.16
N ASP A 564 32.34 33.72 8.88
CA ASP A 564 33.55 32.98 8.55
C ASP A 564 33.26 31.47 8.59
N SER A 565 33.69 30.73 7.59
CA SER A 565 33.38 29.35 7.27
C SER A 565 33.68 28.29 8.35
N GLU A 566 34.22 28.64 9.48
CA GLU A 566 34.69 27.69 10.51
C GLU A 566 33.83 27.64 11.82
N ARG A 567 32.73 28.42 11.90
CA ARG A 567 31.94 28.47 13.15
C ARG A 567 30.58 27.82 13.01
N ASN A 568 30.37 26.69 13.74
CA ASN A 568 29.05 26.14 13.94
C ASN A 568 28.12 27.11 14.67
N MET A 569 26.89 27.26 14.18
CA MET A 569 25.87 28.07 14.85
C MET A 569 24.93 27.20 15.71
N ARG A 570 24.79 27.57 16.96
CA ARG A 570 23.72 27.10 17.84
C ARG A 570 22.68 28.20 17.96
N SER A 571 21.66 28.15 17.12
CA SER A 571 20.59 29.15 17.15
C SER A 571 19.23 28.49 17.23
N ARG A 572 18.48 28.80 18.28
CA ARG A 572 17.06 28.34 18.40
C ARG A 572 16.18 28.88 17.26
N THR A 573 16.53 30.02 16.68
CA THR A 573 15.79 30.61 15.58
C THR A 573 15.92 29.75 14.31
N ILE A 574 17.14 29.27 14.03
CA ILE A 574 17.39 28.44 12.86
C ILE A 574 16.76 27.04 13.04
N THR A 575 16.85 26.44 14.22
CA THR A 575 16.14 25.18 14.54
C THR A 575 14.62 25.31 14.29
N ARG A 576 14.01 26.42 14.73
CA ARG A 576 12.57 26.67 14.45
C ARG A 576 12.25 26.82 12.97
N SER A 577 13.19 27.33 12.20
CA SER A 577 12.96 27.48 10.77
C SER A 577 13.09 26.17 10.02
N VAL A 578 14.01 25.28 10.44
CA VAL A 578 14.07 23.89 9.95
C VAL A 578 12.76 23.16 10.29
N GLU A 579 12.25 23.30 11.50
CA GLU A 579 10.94 22.76 11.89
C GLU A 579 9.79 23.33 11.04
N THR A 580 9.87 24.59 10.63
CA THR A 580 8.87 25.20 9.73
C THR A 580 8.97 24.64 8.31
N ALA A 581 10.18 24.38 7.83
CA ALA A 581 10.39 23.70 6.56
C ALA A 581 9.80 22.28 6.59
N GLN A 582 10.09 21.51 7.63
CA GLN A 582 9.51 20.17 7.83
C GLN A 582 7.96 20.20 7.85
N LYS A 583 7.35 21.16 8.57
CA LYS A 583 5.90 21.32 8.59
C LYS A 583 5.30 21.61 7.22
N ARG A 584 6.02 22.32 6.34
CA ARG A 584 5.57 22.54 4.96
C ARG A 584 5.59 21.25 4.15
N VAL A 585 6.67 20.47 4.28
CA VAL A 585 6.78 19.17 3.61
C VAL A 585 5.69 18.21 4.11
N GLU A 586 5.52 18.13 5.43
CA GLU A 586 4.44 17.35 6.06
C GLU A 586 3.07 17.75 5.50
N GLY A 587 2.79 19.05 5.38
CA GLY A 587 1.57 19.59 4.79
C GLY A 587 1.37 19.20 3.33
N ASN A 588 2.40 19.39 2.48
CA ASN A 588 2.34 19.00 1.07
C ASN A 588 2.11 17.49 0.90
N ASN A 589 2.79 16.68 1.72
CA ASN A 589 2.61 15.23 1.70
C ASN A 589 1.20 14.81 2.16
N PHE A 590 0.66 15.51 3.18
CA PHE A 590 -0.73 15.31 3.61
C PHE A 590 -1.72 15.63 2.50
N ASP A 591 -1.56 16.78 1.85
CA ASP A 591 -2.43 17.18 0.73
C ASP A 591 -2.36 16.17 -0.42
N ALA A 592 -1.17 15.69 -0.76
CA ALA A 592 -1.00 14.66 -1.80
C ALA A 592 -1.74 13.35 -1.44
N ARG A 593 -1.61 12.87 -0.19
CA ARG A 593 -2.33 11.67 0.28
C ARG A 593 -3.85 11.89 0.31
N LYS A 594 -4.29 13.08 0.71
CA LYS A 594 -5.70 13.46 0.72
C LYS A 594 -6.29 13.47 -0.69
N HIS A 595 -5.57 14.02 -1.66
CA HIS A 595 -5.99 14.00 -3.05
C HIS A 595 -6.07 12.56 -3.57
N LEU A 596 -5.04 11.74 -3.34
CA LEU A 596 -5.06 10.33 -3.74
C LEU A 596 -6.30 9.62 -3.17
N LEU A 597 -6.59 9.82 -1.88
CA LEU A 597 -7.75 9.22 -1.23
C LEU A 597 -9.08 9.70 -1.83
N GLN A 598 -9.22 11.00 -2.11
CA GLN A 598 -10.45 11.55 -2.68
C GLN A 598 -10.79 10.95 -4.05
N TYR A 599 -9.78 10.70 -4.89
CA TYR A 599 -9.97 10.01 -6.16
C TYR A 599 -10.25 8.51 -5.97
N ASP A 600 -9.52 7.85 -5.06
CA ASP A 600 -9.76 6.43 -4.78
C ASP A 600 -11.08 6.16 -4.04
N ASP A 601 -11.64 7.13 -3.31
CA ASP A 601 -12.97 7.00 -2.70
C ASP A 601 -14.08 6.84 -3.76
N VAL A 602 -13.94 7.46 -4.93
CA VAL A 602 -14.85 7.25 -6.07
C VAL A 602 -14.70 5.83 -6.59
N MET A 603 -13.45 5.42 -6.87
CA MET A 603 -13.15 4.05 -7.28
C MET A 603 -13.56 3.03 -6.21
N GLY A 604 -13.46 3.39 -4.94
CA GLY A 604 -13.89 2.59 -3.79
C GLY A 604 -15.38 2.21 -3.87
N LYS A 605 -16.25 3.18 -4.19
CA LYS A 605 -17.69 2.94 -4.38
C LYS A 605 -17.97 2.04 -5.58
N HIS A 606 -17.31 2.29 -6.71
CA HIS A 606 -17.44 1.45 -7.89
C HIS A 606 -16.98 0.01 -7.59
N ARG A 607 -15.85 -0.14 -6.89
CA ARG A 607 -15.29 -1.43 -6.45
C ARG A 607 -16.26 -2.18 -5.53
N GLU A 608 -16.85 -1.51 -4.56
CA GLU A 608 -17.83 -2.10 -3.64
C GLU A 608 -19.01 -2.70 -4.40
N ILE A 609 -19.60 -1.98 -5.34
CA ILE A 609 -20.72 -2.44 -6.16
C ILE A 609 -20.29 -3.61 -7.03
N MET A 610 -19.14 -3.51 -7.71
CA MET A 610 -18.67 -4.56 -8.62
C MET A 610 -18.30 -5.84 -7.89
N TYR A 611 -17.60 -5.71 -6.76
CA TYR A 611 -17.23 -6.88 -5.96
C TYR A 611 -18.44 -7.51 -5.27
N ALA A 612 -19.45 -6.74 -4.88
CA ALA A 612 -20.70 -7.28 -4.38
C ALA A 612 -21.42 -8.12 -5.45
N ARG A 613 -21.58 -7.58 -6.68
CA ARG A 613 -22.16 -8.34 -7.82
C ARG A 613 -21.35 -9.59 -8.15
N ARG A 614 -20.02 -9.47 -8.17
CA ARG A 614 -19.13 -10.60 -8.42
C ARG A 614 -19.25 -11.68 -7.35
N ASN A 615 -19.32 -11.28 -6.08
CA ASN A 615 -19.46 -12.18 -4.96
C ASN A 615 -20.83 -12.88 -4.95
N GLU A 616 -21.90 -12.19 -5.35
CA GLU A 616 -23.21 -12.79 -5.51
C GLU A 616 -23.16 -13.96 -6.51
N ILE A 617 -22.47 -13.79 -7.64
CA ILE A 617 -22.30 -14.86 -8.63
C ILE A 617 -21.38 -15.96 -8.09
N LEU A 618 -20.33 -15.59 -7.38
CA LEU A 618 -19.32 -16.54 -6.91
C LEU A 618 -19.83 -17.42 -5.76
N ASP A 619 -20.62 -16.86 -4.85
CA ASP A 619 -21.12 -17.54 -3.64
C ASP A 619 -22.36 -18.39 -3.89
N ASN A 620 -23.10 -18.12 -4.98
CA ASN A 620 -24.25 -18.91 -5.36
C ASN A 620 -23.85 -20.12 -6.23
N GLU A 621 -24.36 -21.30 -5.88
CA GLU A 621 -24.18 -22.49 -6.70
C GLU A 621 -24.97 -22.41 -7.99
N ASP A 622 -26.14 -21.77 -7.96
CA ASP A 622 -27.03 -21.58 -9.11
C ASP A 622 -27.29 -20.09 -9.34
N VAL A 623 -26.74 -19.55 -10.41
CA VAL A 623 -26.85 -18.13 -10.78
C VAL A 623 -27.95 -17.86 -11.80
N HIS A 624 -28.81 -18.84 -12.07
CA HIS A 624 -29.85 -18.72 -13.08
C HIS A 624 -30.78 -17.52 -12.85
N ASN A 625 -31.21 -17.29 -11.61
CA ASN A 625 -32.05 -16.12 -11.30
C ASN A 625 -31.33 -14.80 -11.56
N TYR A 626 -30.04 -14.74 -11.30
CA TYR A 626 -29.23 -13.57 -11.63
C TYR A 626 -29.20 -13.31 -13.15
N VAL A 627 -28.98 -14.36 -13.93
CA VAL A 627 -28.99 -14.31 -15.41
C VAL A 627 -30.34 -13.85 -15.94
N ILE A 628 -31.44 -14.42 -15.47
CA ILE A 628 -32.79 -14.02 -15.85
C ILE A 628 -33.06 -12.56 -15.52
N ASN A 629 -32.67 -12.10 -14.36
CA ASN A 629 -32.82 -10.69 -13.95
C ASN A 629 -31.97 -9.76 -14.84
N THR A 630 -30.74 -10.14 -15.16
CA THR A 630 -29.85 -9.38 -16.07
C THR A 630 -30.46 -9.23 -17.46
N MET A 631 -31.06 -10.31 -18.00
CA MET A 631 -31.78 -10.26 -19.29
C MET A 631 -33.00 -9.35 -19.23
N LYS A 632 -33.76 -9.38 -18.13
CA LYS A 632 -34.92 -8.51 -17.92
C LYS A 632 -34.49 -7.04 -17.82
N GLU A 633 -33.43 -6.77 -17.09
CA GLU A 633 -32.84 -5.42 -16.94
C GLU A 633 -32.42 -4.85 -18.30
N LEU A 634 -31.72 -5.64 -19.13
CA LEU A 634 -31.34 -5.22 -20.49
C LEU A 634 -32.56 -4.84 -21.33
N ILE A 635 -33.61 -5.66 -21.31
CA ILE A 635 -34.82 -5.41 -22.13
C ILE A 635 -35.54 -4.16 -21.62
N GLU A 636 -35.61 -3.96 -20.31
CA GLU A 636 -36.19 -2.77 -19.72
C GLU A 636 -35.41 -1.51 -20.11
N LEU A 637 -34.07 -1.54 -20.01
CA LEU A 637 -33.19 -0.45 -20.45
C LEU A 637 -33.35 -0.14 -21.94
N LEU A 638 -33.42 -1.15 -22.79
CA LEU A 638 -33.63 -0.99 -24.22
C LEU A 638 -34.95 -0.28 -24.54
N VAL A 639 -36.05 -0.70 -23.95
CA VAL A 639 -37.37 -0.11 -24.18
C VAL A 639 -37.44 1.31 -23.60
N ARG A 640 -36.93 1.54 -22.40
CA ARG A 640 -36.94 2.86 -21.74
C ARG A 640 -36.07 3.90 -22.48
N ARG A 641 -34.97 3.49 -23.09
CA ARG A 641 -34.12 4.40 -23.92
C ARG A 641 -34.82 4.91 -25.16
N HIS A 642 -35.72 4.14 -25.70
CA HIS A 642 -36.56 4.54 -26.89
C HIS A 642 -37.88 5.23 -26.48
N THR A 643 -38.01 5.56 -25.18
CA THR A 643 -39.21 6.25 -24.67
C THR A 643 -38.95 7.76 -24.63
N ASN A 644 -39.84 8.57 -25.17
CA ASN A 644 -39.72 10.03 -25.13
C ASN A 644 -40.08 10.59 -23.71
N GLU A 645 -39.88 11.89 -23.54
CA GLU A 645 -40.17 12.58 -22.25
C GLU A 645 -41.65 12.50 -21.80
N HIS A 646 -42.54 12.13 -22.70
CA HIS A 646 -43.99 11.97 -22.43
C HIS A 646 -44.37 10.51 -22.10
N GLY A 647 -43.44 9.60 -22.05
CA GLY A 647 -43.69 8.19 -21.77
C GLY A 647 -44.34 7.44 -22.92
N VAL A 648 -44.09 7.88 -24.17
CA VAL A 648 -44.63 7.28 -25.39
C VAL A 648 -43.48 6.81 -26.27
N ILE A 649 -43.64 5.64 -26.90
CA ILE A 649 -42.67 5.10 -27.87
C ILE A 649 -43.29 5.36 -29.29
N LEU A 650 -42.53 6.01 -30.14
CA LEU A 650 -42.98 6.27 -31.52
C LEU A 650 -42.85 5.01 -32.40
N GLU A 651 -43.58 4.93 -33.51
CA GLU A 651 -43.52 3.79 -34.44
C GLU A 651 -42.10 3.57 -35.00
N ALA A 652 -41.34 4.65 -35.21
CA ALA A 652 -39.94 4.54 -35.64
C ALA A 652 -39.08 3.83 -34.56
N ASP A 653 -39.25 4.23 -33.30
CA ASP A 653 -38.54 3.64 -32.17
C ASP A 653 -38.97 2.18 -31.95
N CYS A 654 -40.25 1.85 -32.15
CA CYS A 654 -40.74 0.47 -32.15
C CYS A 654 -40.05 -0.39 -33.21
N ASN A 655 -39.79 0.16 -34.41
CA ASN A 655 -39.07 -0.56 -35.46
C ASN A 655 -37.62 -0.81 -35.09
N GLU A 656 -36.93 0.18 -34.51
CA GLU A 656 -35.55 0.02 -34.01
C GLU A 656 -35.47 -1.04 -32.91
N ILE A 657 -36.42 -1.05 -31.95
CA ILE A 657 -36.51 -2.08 -30.93
C ILE A 657 -36.71 -3.46 -31.57
N VAL A 658 -37.60 -3.60 -32.51
CA VAL A 658 -37.86 -4.89 -33.19
C VAL A 658 -36.64 -5.39 -33.96
N GLU A 659 -35.93 -4.50 -34.67
CA GLU A 659 -34.71 -4.81 -35.40
C GLU A 659 -33.62 -5.27 -34.43
N TYR A 660 -33.36 -4.49 -33.37
CA TYR A 660 -32.37 -4.84 -32.34
C TYR A 660 -32.64 -6.19 -31.65
N VAL A 661 -33.91 -6.43 -31.24
CA VAL A 661 -34.32 -7.66 -30.60
C VAL A 661 -34.15 -8.86 -31.53
N ASN A 662 -34.59 -8.74 -32.80
CA ASN A 662 -34.47 -9.85 -33.75
C ASN A 662 -33.00 -10.14 -34.14
N GLU A 663 -32.16 -9.13 -34.26
CA GLU A 663 -30.77 -9.33 -34.66
C GLU A 663 -29.90 -9.83 -33.49
N ASN A 664 -30.19 -9.34 -32.29
CA ASN A 664 -29.29 -9.54 -31.16
C ASN A 664 -29.82 -10.54 -30.11
N LEU A 665 -31.12 -10.53 -29.80
CA LEU A 665 -31.66 -11.27 -28.66
C LEU A 665 -32.43 -12.55 -29.05
N LEU A 666 -32.87 -12.68 -30.30
CA LEU A 666 -33.57 -13.85 -30.78
C LEU A 666 -32.72 -14.56 -31.84
N ASN A 667 -32.82 -15.91 -31.90
CA ASN A 667 -32.13 -16.74 -32.87
C ASN A 667 -33.13 -17.57 -33.70
N ASN A 668 -34.17 -18.09 -33.05
CA ASN A 668 -35.11 -19.01 -33.65
C ASN A 668 -36.54 -18.43 -33.85
N SER A 669 -36.87 -17.39 -33.13
CA SER A 669 -38.15 -16.70 -33.16
C SER A 669 -37.98 -15.27 -33.62
N ASN A 670 -39.05 -14.64 -34.09
CA ASN A 670 -39.06 -13.23 -34.53
C ASN A 670 -40.12 -12.44 -33.77
N LEU A 671 -39.74 -11.24 -33.32
CA LEU A 671 -40.66 -10.22 -32.82
C LEU A 671 -41.25 -9.47 -34.00
N LYS A 672 -42.57 -9.29 -34.09
CA LYS A 672 -43.24 -8.52 -35.12
C LYS A 672 -43.62 -7.15 -34.56
N LEU A 673 -43.57 -6.14 -35.41
CA LEU A 673 -43.96 -4.77 -35.02
C LEU A 673 -45.41 -4.75 -34.46
N SER A 674 -46.31 -5.50 -35.04
CA SER A 674 -47.70 -5.60 -34.59
C SER A 674 -47.90 -6.14 -33.16
N GLU A 675 -46.89 -6.72 -32.57
CA GLU A 675 -46.95 -7.28 -31.20
C GLU A 675 -46.64 -6.23 -30.14
N ILE A 676 -45.97 -5.14 -30.52
CA ILE A 676 -45.55 -4.04 -29.62
C ILE A 676 -46.16 -2.69 -29.99
N LEU A 677 -46.58 -2.47 -31.21
CA LEU A 677 -47.16 -1.21 -31.67
C LEU A 677 -48.43 -0.85 -30.90
N ASN A 678 -48.51 0.41 -30.44
CA ASN A 678 -49.63 0.96 -29.66
C ASN A 678 -49.88 0.28 -28.30
N LYS A 679 -48.91 -0.37 -27.71
CA LYS A 679 -48.94 -0.90 -26.36
C LYS A 679 -48.31 0.01 -25.34
N GLU A 680 -48.69 -0.16 -24.08
CA GLU A 680 -48.00 0.50 -22.97
C GLU A 680 -46.56 -0.04 -22.80
N ILE A 681 -45.68 0.78 -22.26
CA ILE A 681 -44.24 0.45 -22.07
C ILE A 681 -44.06 -0.90 -21.37
N ASN A 682 -44.78 -1.09 -20.26
CA ASN A 682 -44.67 -2.34 -19.51
C ASN A 682 -45.14 -3.56 -20.29
N ASP A 683 -46.21 -3.43 -21.08
CA ASP A 683 -46.66 -4.52 -21.96
C ASP A 683 -45.64 -4.84 -23.05
N ILE A 684 -44.95 -3.84 -23.59
CA ILE A 684 -43.89 -4.05 -24.58
C ILE A 684 -42.71 -4.81 -23.91
N ILE A 685 -42.33 -4.40 -22.74
CA ILE A 685 -41.28 -5.06 -21.95
C ILE A 685 -41.65 -6.52 -21.69
N ASP A 686 -42.85 -6.77 -21.21
CA ASP A 686 -43.34 -8.13 -20.92
C ASP A 686 -43.35 -9.01 -22.16
N VAL A 687 -43.80 -8.50 -23.30
CA VAL A 687 -43.81 -9.27 -24.56
C VAL A 687 -42.40 -9.68 -24.99
N ILE A 688 -41.46 -8.74 -24.93
CA ILE A 688 -40.06 -8.99 -25.32
C ILE A 688 -39.42 -9.95 -24.32
N GLN A 689 -39.60 -9.71 -23.02
CA GLN A 689 -39.06 -10.58 -21.98
C GLN A 689 -39.55 -12.00 -22.12
N ASN A 690 -40.85 -12.21 -22.28
CA ASN A 690 -41.40 -13.53 -22.43
C ASN A 690 -40.85 -14.28 -23.65
N LYS A 691 -40.60 -13.60 -24.76
CA LYS A 691 -40.00 -14.23 -25.95
C LYS A 691 -38.55 -14.62 -25.75
N VAL A 692 -37.75 -13.66 -25.26
CA VAL A 692 -36.30 -13.85 -25.07
C VAL A 692 -36.05 -14.93 -24.00
N LEU A 693 -36.74 -14.84 -22.86
CA LEU A 693 -36.58 -15.81 -21.80
C LEU A 693 -37.00 -17.21 -22.20
N LYS A 694 -38.13 -17.34 -22.94
CA LYS A 694 -38.58 -18.63 -23.45
C LYS A 694 -37.54 -19.28 -24.38
N GLU A 695 -36.95 -18.50 -25.30
CA GLU A 695 -35.89 -18.99 -26.19
C GLU A 695 -34.63 -19.38 -25.44
N TYR A 696 -34.26 -18.61 -24.39
CA TYR A 696 -33.14 -18.94 -23.53
C TYR A 696 -33.40 -20.24 -22.74
N GLU A 697 -34.58 -20.40 -22.12
CA GLU A 697 -34.95 -21.60 -21.40
C GLU A 697 -34.98 -22.85 -22.31
N GLU A 698 -35.46 -22.71 -23.56
CA GLU A 698 -35.40 -23.79 -24.55
C GLU A 698 -33.97 -24.18 -24.88
N LYS A 699 -33.04 -23.19 -25.00
CA LYS A 699 -31.63 -23.45 -25.26
C LYS A 699 -30.94 -24.21 -24.12
N ILE A 700 -31.19 -23.83 -22.87
CA ILE A 700 -30.52 -24.46 -21.70
C ILE A 700 -31.17 -25.78 -21.26
N LYS A 701 -32.39 -26.04 -21.68
CA LYS A 701 -33.14 -27.28 -21.32
C LYS A 701 -32.47 -28.57 -21.82
N GLU A 702 -31.68 -28.46 -22.87
CA GLU A 702 -30.92 -29.58 -23.44
C GLU A 702 -29.63 -29.89 -22.69
N LEU A 703 -29.22 -29.02 -21.73
CA LEU A 703 -27.97 -29.12 -20.99
C LEU A 703 -28.15 -29.82 -19.65
N PRO A 704 -27.19 -30.68 -19.24
CA PRO A 704 -27.11 -31.12 -17.86
C PRO A 704 -27.01 -29.92 -16.89
N ASP A 705 -27.68 -30.01 -15.73
CA ASP A 705 -27.72 -28.91 -14.73
C ASP A 705 -26.34 -28.39 -14.31
N GLU A 706 -25.38 -29.29 -14.13
CA GLU A 706 -24.01 -28.90 -13.78
C GLU A 706 -23.35 -28.04 -14.89
N ILE A 707 -23.50 -28.44 -16.15
CA ILE A 707 -22.92 -27.71 -17.29
C ILE A 707 -23.62 -26.36 -17.45
N ARG A 708 -24.94 -26.30 -17.23
CA ARG A 708 -25.69 -25.02 -17.25
C ARG A 708 -25.16 -24.06 -16.20
N LYS A 709 -25.05 -24.52 -14.96
CA LYS A 709 -24.55 -23.70 -13.84
C LYS A 709 -23.13 -23.16 -14.11
N ASP A 710 -22.23 -24.03 -14.56
CA ASP A 710 -20.86 -23.65 -14.88
C ASP A 710 -20.80 -22.65 -16.05
N PHE A 711 -21.63 -22.84 -17.08
CA PHE A 711 -21.72 -21.96 -18.23
C PHE A 711 -22.21 -20.56 -17.84
N GLU A 712 -23.35 -20.48 -17.13
CA GLU A 712 -23.93 -19.21 -16.68
C GLU A 712 -22.95 -18.45 -15.77
N LYS A 713 -22.31 -19.17 -14.84
CA LYS A 713 -21.32 -18.61 -13.90
C LYS A 713 -20.06 -18.12 -14.62
N ALA A 714 -19.49 -18.91 -15.50
CA ALA A 714 -18.26 -18.58 -16.22
C ALA A 714 -18.44 -17.36 -17.14
N ILE A 715 -19.54 -17.30 -17.91
CA ILE A 715 -19.83 -16.16 -18.78
C ILE A 715 -20.03 -14.89 -17.95
N SER A 716 -20.86 -14.94 -16.90
CA SER A 716 -21.15 -13.78 -16.06
C SER A 716 -19.90 -13.23 -15.40
N LEU A 717 -19.04 -14.09 -14.81
CA LEU A 717 -17.79 -13.67 -14.21
C LEU A 717 -16.81 -13.09 -15.24
N GLN A 718 -16.66 -13.73 -16.39
CA GLN A 718 -15.73 -13.28 -17.42
C GLN A 718 -16.11 -11.91 -17.98
N VAL A 719 -17.39 -11.66 -18.21
CA VAL A 719 -17.87 -10.34 -18.70
C VAL A 719 -17.62 -9.27 -17.64
N ILE A 720 -17.99 -9.52 -16.39
CA ILE A 720 -17.78 -8.60 -15.28
C ILE A 720 -16.28 -8.27 -15.13
N ASP A 721 -15.43 -9.29 -15.10
CA ASP A 721 -13.99 -9.09 -14.89
C ASP A 721 -13.35 -8.29 -16.03
N ASN A 722 -13.74 -8.56 -17.29
CA ASN A 722 -13.22 -7.82 -18.44
C ASN A 722 -13.62 -6.32 -18.39
N TYR A 723 -14.90 -6.03 -18.16
CA TYR A 723 -15.40 -4.66 -18.08
C TYR A 723 -14.84 -3.91 -16.87
N TRP A 724 -14.67 -4.59 -15.74
CA TRP A 724 -14.08 -3.99 -14.56
C TRP A 724 -12.61 -3.62 -14.77
N MET A 725 -11.80 -4.49 -15.39
CA MET A 725 -10.41 -4.19 -15.74
C MET A 725 -10.31 -3.01 -16.71
N GLU A 726 -11.20 -2.95 -17.70
CA GLU A 726 -11.24 -1.84 -18.65
C GLU A 726 -11.65 -0.52 -17.97
N HIS A 727 -12.63 -0.60 -17.06
CA HIS A 727 -13.08 0.55 -16.30
C HIS A 727 -11.99 1.13 -15.38
N ILE A 728 -11.21 0.29 -14.71
CA ILE A 728 -10.06 0.74 -13.89
C ILE A 728 -9.11 1.57 -14.78
N ASN A 729 -8.72 1.06 -15.93
CA ASN A 729 -7.83 1.79 -16.85
C ASN A 729 -8.48 3.09 -17.38
N THR A 730 -9.76 3.05 -17.72
CA THR A 730 -10.48 4.25 -18.18
C THR A 730 -10.53 5.32 -17.09
N MET A 731 -10.76 4.94 -15.84
CA MET A 731 -10.77 5.87 -14.71
C MET A 731 -9.38 6.43 -14.39
N ASP A 732 -8.30 5.64 -14.58
CA ASP A 732 -6.93 6.14 -14.45
C ASP A 732 -6.64 7.21 -15.52
N HIS A 733 -7.02 6.97 -16.78
CA HIS A 733 -6.89 7.98 -17.83
C HIS A 733 -7.75 9.23 -17.59
N LEU A 734 -8.98 9.03 -17.08
CA LEU A 734 -9.84 10.15 -16.70
C LEU A 734 -9.17 11.01 -15.62
N ARG A 735 -8.58 10.39 -14.58
CA ARG A 735 -7.90 11.09 -13.50
C ARG A 735 -6.77 11.98 -14.02
N GLU A 736 -6.00 11.53 -14.99
CA GLU A 736 -4.95 12.34 -15.63
C GLU A 736 -5.55 13.49 -16.44
N GLY A 737 -6.62 13.22 -17.22
CA GLY A 737 -7.27 14.20 -18.07
C GLY A 737 -7.97 15.33 -17.31
N VAL A 738 -8.64 15.03 -16.18
CA VAL A 738 -9.41 16.03 -15.43
C VAL A 738 -8.55 17.09 -14.77
N SER A 739 -7.25 16.86 -14.58
CA SER A 739 -6.33 17.86 -14.02
C SER A 739 -6.31 19.13 -14.89
N LEU A 740 -6.52 19.00 -16.18
CA LEU A 740 -6.57 20.12 -17.14
C LEU A 740 -7.86 20.94 -17.06
N ARG A 741 -8.94 20.38 -16.47
CA ARG A 741 -10.21 21.12 -16.28
C ARG A 741 -10.07 22.30 -15.31
N GLY A 742 -9.03 22.27 -14.44
CA GLY A 742 -8.70 23.41 -13.58
C GLY A 742 -8.43 24.69 -14.34
N TYR A 743 -7.92 24.63 -15.56
CA TYR A 743 -7.73 25.82 -16.43
C TYR A 743 -9.06 26.41 -16.91
N ALA A 744 -10.11 25.59 -16.99
CA ALA A 744 -11.47 26.04 -17.34
C ALA A 744 -12.30 26.49 -16.11
N ASN A 745 -11.67 26.68 -14.94
CA ASN A 745 -12.31 26.99 -13.66
C ASN A 745 -13.32 25.92 -13.17
N GLU A 746 -13.22 24.70 -13.64
CA GLU A 746 -13.98 23.56 -13.11
C GLU A 746 -13.14 22.82 -12.04
N ASP A 747 -13.78 22.41 -10.93
CA ASP A 747 -13.10 21.60 -9.93
C ASP A 747 -12.79 20.21 -10.50
N PRO A 748 -11.50 19.81 -10.64
CA PRO A 748 -11.13 18.53 -11.23
C PRO A 748 -11.75 17.33 -10.52
N LEU A 749 -11.90 17.38 -9.18
CA LEU A 749 -12.51 16.28 -8.43
C LEU A 749 -14.00 16.14 -8.74
N GLN A 750 -14.74 17.26 -8.88
CA GLN A 750 -16.16 17.22 -9.21
C GLN A 750 -16.39 16.72 -10.65
N ALA A 751 -15.52 17.11 -11.58
CA ALA A 751 -15.52 16.57 -12.94
C ALA A 751 -15.27 15.07 -12.94
N TYR A 752 -14.26 14.61 -12.20
CA TYR A 752 -13.95 13.19 -12.05
C TYR A 752 -15.11 12.38 -11.47
N ILE A 753 -15.77 12.90 -10.44
CA ILE A 753 -16.94 12.25 -9.82
C ILE A 753 -18.06 12.10 -10.86
N ARG A 754 -18.43 13.20 -11.56
CA ARG A 754 -19.53 13.21 -12.51
C ARG A 754 -19.26 12.28 -13.70
N GLU A 755 -18.14 12.48 -14.39
CA GLU A 755 -17.77 11.70 -15.57
C GLU A 755 -17.51 10.24 -15.21
N GLY A 756 -16.92 9.99 -14.02
CA GLY A 756 -16.68 8.64 -13.51
C GLY A 756 -17.97 7.87 -13.25
N PHE A 757 -19.03 8.51 -12.73
CA PHE A 757 -20.33 7.85 -12.59
C PHE A 757 -21.00 7.56 -13.94
N GLU A 758 -20.91 8.47 -14.90
CA GLU A 758 -21.43 8.24 -16.26
C GLU A 758 -20.73 7.05 -16.94
N LEU A 759 -19.41 6.96 -16.79
CA LEU A 759 -18.64 5.83 -17.31
C LEU A 759 -18.98 4.52 -16.59
N PHE A 760 -19.23 4.58 -15.29
CA PHE A 760 -19.60 3.42 -14.48
C PHE A 760 -20.99 2.89 -14.87
N ASP A 761 -21.99 3.77 -15.01
CA ASP A 761 -23.34 3.41 -15.44
C ASP A 761 -23.30 2.79 -16.85
N LYS A 762 -22.56 3.40 -17.79
CA LYS A 762 -22.35 2.84 -19.13
C LYS A 762 -21.70 1.46 -19.11
N MET A 763 -20.75 1.25 -18.19
CA MET A 763 -20.13 -0.06 -17.99
C MET A 763 -21.14 -1.09 -17.49
N LEU A 764 -21.98 -0.75 -16.52
CA LEU A 764 -23.03 -1.64 -16.01
C LEU A 764 -24.01 -2.05 -17.11
N ASP A 765 -24.44 -1.10 -17.92
CA ASP A 765 -25.30 -1.35 -19.08
C ASP A 765 -24.64 -2.29 -20.09
N ASN A 766 -23.36 -2.10 -20.37
CA ASN A 766 -22.61 -2.99 -21.26
C ASN A 766 -22.43 -4.39 -20.67
N ILE A 767 -22.25 -4.52 -19.36
CA ILE A 767 -22.20 -5.83 -18.68
C ILE A 767 -23.54 -6.56 -18.87
N CYS A 768 -24.67 -5.89 -18.64
CA CYS A 768 -26.00 -6.50 -18.87
C CYS A 768 -26.18 -6.93 -20.32
N LYS A 769 -25.77 -6.06 -21.27
CA LYS A 769 -25.86 -6.32 -22.70
C LYS A 769 -25.02 -7.54 -23.10
N ASP A 770 -23.73 -7.53 -22.80
CA ASP A 770 -22.81 -8.56 -23.28
C ASP A 770 -23.03 -9.88 -22.56
N THR A 771 -23.36 -9.87 -21.26
CA THR A 771 -23.76 -11.09 -20.55
C THR A 771 -24.96 -11.76 -21.25
N THR A 772 -26.00 -10.98 -21.57
CA THR A 772 -27.18 -11.49 -22.27
C THR A 772 -26.83 -12.02 -23.66
N LEU A 773 -26.06 -11.24 -24.45
CA LEU A 773 -25.66 -11.63 -25.80
C LEU A 773 -24.83 -12.93 -25.81
N TYR A 774 -23.83 -13.04 -24.94
CA TYR A 774 -23.01 -14.24 -24.86
C TYR A 774 -23.81 -15.45 -24.42
N LEU A 775 -24.72 -15.31 -23.46
CA LEU A 775 -25.58 -16.41 -23.02
C LEU A 775 -26.55 -16.88 -24.10
N LEU A 776 -27.10 -15.94 -24.90
CA LEU A 776 -28.03 -16.29 -26.00
C LEU A 776 -27.29 -16.86 -27.22
N LYS A 777 -26.10 -16.31 -27.59
CA LYS A 777 -25.43 -16.62 -28.86
C LYS A 777 -24.28 -17.63 -28.74
N ALA A 778 -23.68 -17.83 -27.54
CA ALA A 778 -22.56 -18.76 -27.40
C ALA A 778 -22.98 -20.22 -27.71
N GLU A 779 -22.14 -20.90 -28.48
CA GLU A 779 -22.23 -22.36 -28.68
C GLU A 779 -21.51 -23.06 -27.53
N ILE A 780 -22.21 -23.94 -26.84
CA ILE A 780 -21.65 -24.64 -25.67
C ILE A 780 -20.83 -25.83 -26.15
N ARG A 781 -19.48 -25.69 -26.02
CA ARG A 781 -18.54 -26.77 -26.29
C ARG A 781 -18.06 -27.36 -24.96
N GLN A 782 -17.90 -28.68 -24.85
CA GLN A 782 -17.64 -29.46 -23.63
C GLN A 782 -16.32 -29.14 -22.87
N ASN A 783 -15.62 -28.03 -23.12
CA ASN A 783 -14.36 -27.69 -22.47
C ASN A 783 -14.29 -26.19 -22.08
N LEU A 784 -15.24 -25.74 -21.27
CA LEU A 784 -15.17 -24.39 -20.67
C LEU A 784 -14.43 -24.46 -19.32
N GLN A 785 -13.11 -24.33 -19.34
CA GLN A 785 -12.35 -23.99 -18.12
C GLN A 785 -12.06 -22.49 -18.13
N ALA A 786 -12.58 -21.78 -17.14
CA ALA A 786 -12.22 -20.38 -16.92
C ALA A 786 -10.71 -20.27 -16.66
N LYS A 787 -10.01 -19.46 -17.46
CA LYS A 787 -8.58 -19.21 -17.28
C LYS A 787 -8.39 -18.09 -16.27
N GLN A 788 -7.81 -18.42 -15.14
CA GLN A 788 -7.36 -17.41 -14.19
C GLN A 788 -6.25 -16.53 -14.81
N VAL A 789 -6.46 -15.22 -14.84
CA VAL A 789 -5.46 -14.26 -15.29
C VAL A 789 -4.39 -14.15 -14.20
N LYS A 790 -3.16 -14.55 -14.51
CA LYS A 790 -2.03 -14.38 -13.58
C LYS A 790 -1.52 -12.95 -13.66
N GLY A 791 -1.69 -12.20 -12.59
CA GLY A 791 -1.14 -10.86 -12.44
C GLY A 791 0.22 -10.85 -11.71
N SER A 792 0.96 -9.77 -11.86
CA SER A 792 2.16 -9.44 -11.09
C SER A 792 1.87 -8.28 -10.16
N THR A 793 2.50 -8.26 -8.98
CA THR A 793 2.35 -7.17 -8.01
C THR A 793 3.40 -6.09 -8.25
N ASN A 794 3.07 -4.84 -7.89
CA ASN A 794 3.98 -3.70 -7.98
C ASN A 794 5.06 -3.67 -6.88
N GLU A 795 5.08 -4.64 -5.97
CA GLU A 795 6.22 -4.78 -5.05
C GLU A 795 7.50 -5.08 -5.81
N ALA A 796 8.55 -4.32 -5.49
CA ALA A 796 9.89 -4.64 -5.97
C ALA A 796 10.21 -6.08 -5.59
N LYS A 797 10.48 -6.95 -6.58
CA LYS A 797 11.05 -8.26 -6.30
C LYS A 797 12.37 -8.01 -5.57
N GLU A 798 12.39 -8.16 -4.26
CA GLU A 798 13.66 -8.35 -3.57
C GLU A 798 14.34 -9.50 -4.29
N GLN A 799 15.42 -9.20 -4.98
CA GLN A 799 16.22 -10.22 -5.63
C GLN A 799 16.78 -11.11 -4.52
N GLY A 800 16.01 -12.15 -4.18
CA GLY A 800 16.58 -13.27 -3.46
C GLY A 800 17.84 -13.65 -4.20
N VAL A 801 18.94 -13.69 -3.47
CA VAL A 801 20.25 -14.13 -3.98
C VAL A 801 20.01 -15.37 -4.82
N LYS A 802 20.05 -15.21 -6.15
CA LYS A 802 20.04 -16.36 -7.06
C LYS A 802 21.19 -17.23 -6.59
N LYS A 803 20.86 -18.33 -5.89
CA LYS A 803 21.81 -19.41 -5.71
C LYS A 803 22.34 -19.65 -7.12
N THR A 804 23.60 -19.32 -7.33
CA THR A 804 24.29 -19.57 -8.59
C THR A 804 24.19 -21.05 -8.79
N ILE A 805 23.23 -21.49 -9.61
CA ILE A 805 23.24 -22.83 -10.16
C ILE A 805 24.56 -22.85 -10.92
N LYS A 806 25.55 -23.50 -10.32
CA LYS A 806 26.80 -23.79 -11.01
C LYS A 806 26.38 -24.49 -12.30
N LYS A 807 26.35 -23.76 -13.41
CA LYS A 807 26.21 -24.36 -14.73
C LYS A 807 27.32 -25.40 -14.80
N GLY A 808 26.94 -26.67 -14.85
CA GLY A 808 27.88 -27.76 -14.99
C GLY A 808 28.83 -27.40 -16.13
N LYS A 809 30.13 -27.60 -15.92
CA LYS A 809 31.16 -27.36 -16.92
C LYS A 809 30.64 -27.85 -18.28
N LYS A 810 30.54 -26.95 -19.26
CA LYS A 810 30.21 -27.34 -20.63
C LYS A 810 31.26 -28.38 -21.04
N ILE A 811 30.83 -29.60 -21.27
CA ILE A 811 31.70 -30.70 -21.67
C ILE A 811 32.20 -30.37 -23.06
N GLY A 812 33.51 -30.22 -23.20
CA GLY A 812 34.14 -29.93 -24.46
C GLY A 812 34.00 -31.15 -25.40
N ARG A 813 33.96 -30.93 -26.73
CA ARG A 813 33.81 -31.99 -27.71
C ARG A 813 34.89 -33.13 -27.58
N ASN A 814 36.06 -32.82 -27.02
CA ASN A 814 37.16 -33.71 -26.83
C ASN A 814 37.27 -34.30 -25.41
N ASP A 815 36.40 -33.90 -24.48
CA ASP A 815 36.41 -34.44 -23.12
C ASP A 815 35.81 -35.85 -23.06
N MET A 816 36.14 -36.62 -22.03
CA MET A 816 35.60 -37.94 -21.82
C MET A 816 34.08 -37.86 -21.59
N CYS A 817 33.32 -38.77 -22.20
CA CYS A 817 31.87 -38.75 -22.13
C CYS A 817 31.38 -39.09 -20.71
N PRO A 818 30.47 -38.28 -20.12
CA PRO A 818 29.97 -38.48 -18.76
C PRO A 818 29.14 -39.77 -18.60
N CYS A 819 28.76 -40.43 -19.69
CA CYS A 819 28.04 -41.70 -19.65
C CYS A 819 28.91 -42.92 -19.20
N GLY A 820 30.21 -42.71 -18.92
CA GLY A 820 31.12 -43.76 -18.47
C GLY A 820 31.64 -44.69 -19.57
N SER A 821 31.38 -44.40 -20.86
CA SER A 821 31.75 -45.25 -21.99
C SER A 821 33.25 -45.25 -22.34
N GLY A 822 34.10 -44.45 -21.67
CA GLY A 822 35.52 -44.28 -21.98
C GLY A 822 35.83 -43.64 -23.33
N LYS A 823 34.82 -43.14 -24.07
CA LYS A 823 34.97 -42.45 -25.37
C LYS A 823 34.87 -40.95 -25.21
N LYS A 824 35.46 -40.18 -26.15
CA LYS A 824 35.32 -38.73 -26.19
C LYS A 824 33.87 -38.35 -26.47
N TYR A 825 33.39 -37.22 -25.89
CA TYR A 825 32.00 -36.79 -25.97
C TYR A 825 31.50 -36.74 -27.43
N LYS A 826 32.29 -36.23 -28.37
CA LYS A 826 31.96 -36.20 -29.81
C LYS A 826 31.82 -37.56 -30.46
N GLN A 827 32.30 -38.63 -29.84
CA GLN A 827 32.25 -40.01 -30.37
C GLN A 827 31.23 -40.89 -29.64
N CYS A 828 30.48 -40.29 -28.71
CA CYS A 828 29.47 -40.97 -27.88
C CYS A 828 28.16 -40.14 -27.84
N CYS A 829 27.83 -39.57 -26.73
CA CYS A 829 26.56 -38.84 -26.54
C CYS A 829 26.49 -37.46 -27.24
N GLY A 830 27.58 -36.98 -27.77
CA GLY A 830 27.66 -35.72 -28.52
C GLY A 830 27.83 -35.91 -30.05
N LYS A 831 27.40 -37.06 -30.60
CA LYS A 831 27.45 -37.38 -32.04
C LYS A 831 26.33 -36.60 -32.78
#